data_3020c4e0c98489459e64373e61cbfe5c
#
_entry.id   3020c4e0c98489459e64373e61cbfe5c
#
_cell.length_a   1.000
_cell.length_b   1.000
_cell.length_c   1.000
_cell.angle_alpha   90.00
_cell.angle_beta   90.00
_cell.angle_gamma   90.00
#
_symmetry.space_group_name_H-M   'P 1'
#
loop_
_entity.id
_entity.type
_entity.pdbx_description
1 polymer ?
#
loop_
_entity_poly.entity_id
_entity_poly.type
_entity_poly.pdbx_seq_one_letter_code
_entity_poly.pdbx_strand_id
1 'polypeptide(L)'
;MKSYTKASFDGTPNQRELDNRKIAYEAACEGMVLLKNDGTLPLKTKKVALYGPGASMTIKGGTGSGEVNERHSVTVLEGLQNRGFEVTTLNWIDEFKDYYVKAEADYKIEKRKRVNVLKPNSIMEMLFENFRTPAGPEITENHVKISDTDSCIYVVSRQAGEGGDRKAEKGDFFLTDEEKTAISFCAKHYAHFVLAINCGSSIDMAFADEIPEINAIIYICQPGTEGGNAFADIVSGEVTPSGKLSDTWAKQYNDIPFANEFSYLNGNLKEEYYKEGIYVGYRYFDTFGIMPAYPFGFGLSYTDFAISNVAVSVNGSMVTISADVTNIGDQYAGKEVVQLYVSAPEGNISKEYQSLAAFGKTKLLNPAEKENVAVSFDLKKIASFRESDTSFVLEAGEYILRLGNSSRNTAVVAVLKLEQEIIVSRHAHICPVQEPIEELTAPLRGKEELPADITRITIDSAAFETVVHSYNTPDECADPRVQKFLNTLTEQEMVEIVVGIGMFGGKKRFNLPGSVGNTTSKFWDRGLANVALCDGPAGLRIQKISTLDKAGNIKAVELAMSTFNAFPDFVKKCIVGDPEKDTPLYQYTTAFPVMNALAQSWNTDLMYTVGKAIFAEMKEYGCTYWLAPAINIHRNPLCGRNFEYYSEDPRLTGVLAAAMTKGVQQEEGYYVTVKHFACNNQEDNRNHVSSNLSERALREIYLRAFEETVVEANAKSIMTSYNRLNGVYTPNSYDLCTKVLRNEWGFDGVVMTDWFSTGGKKGDTAACMAAGNDLIMPGGATFKLEIMNGLRTGKLTKADLRRCCANVIRAILDSPTQKEYIGG
;
A
#
# COMPACT_ATOMS: atom_id res chain seq x y z
N MET A 1 14.54 33.46 15.71
CA MET A 1 15.20 32.10 15.77
C MET A 1 15.51 31.71 14.34
N LYS A 2 16.78 31.44 13.99
CA LYS A 2 17.17 31.04 12.60
C LYS A 2 16.57 29.68 12.29
N SER A 3 15.88 29.56 11.17
CA SER A 3 15.32 28.29 10.66
C SER A 3 16.23 27.79 9.55
N TYR A 4 16.38 26.46 9.46
CA TYR A 4 17.15 25.78 8.44
C TYR A 4 16.20 25.02 7.54
N THR A 5 16.49 24.97 6.24
CA THR A 5 15.77 24.17 5.23
C THR A 5 16.73 23.70 4.15
N LYS A 6 16.42 22.54 3.54
CA LYS A 6 17.12 22.01 2.37
C LYS A 6 16.36 22.27 1.05
N ALA A 7 15.26 23.03 1.09
CA ALA A 7 14.54 23.40 -0.13
C ALA A 7 15.44 24.24 -1.04
N SER A 8 15.40 23.96 -2.35
CA SER A 8 16.24 24.62 -3.36
C SER A 8 15.70 25.99 -3.75
N PHE A 9 16.58 26.93 -4.06
CA PHE A 9 16.24 28.20 -4.73
C PHE A 9 16.13 28.05 -6.27
N ASP A 10 16.61 26.95 -6.81
CA ASP A 10 16.53 26.63 -8.25
C ASP A 10 15.38 25.66 -8.49
N GLY A 11 14.45 26.07 -9.35
CA GLY A 11 13.28 25.28 -9.74
C GLY A 11 13.50 24.39 -10.97
N THR A 12 14.71 24.38 -11.56
CA THR A 12 15.01 23.50 -12.72
C THR A 12 15.12 22.04 -12.31
N PRO A 13 14.76 21.08 -13.19
CA PRO A 13 14.91 19.66 -12.90
C PRO A 13 16.38 19.31 -12.65
N ASN A 14 16.66 18.63 -11.53
CA ASN A 14 17.99 18.11 -11.25
C ASN A 14 18.15 16.64 -11.70
N GLN A 15 19.37 16.09 -11.65
CA GLN A 15 19.66 14.74 -12.12
C GLN A 15 18.88 13.68 -11.32
N ARG A 16 18.73 13.83 -10.00
CA ARG A 16 17.94 12.91 -9.17
C ARG A 16 16.48 12.85 -9.66
N GLU A 17 15.86 14.00 -9.94
CA GLU A 17 14.48 14.05 -10.45
C GLU A 17 14.35 13.30 -11.79
N LEU A 18 15.30 13.49 -12.70
CA LEU A 18 15.32 12.80 -14.00
C LEU A 18 15.52 11.29 -13.85
N ASP A 19 16.40 10.85 -12.95
CA ASP A 19 16.65 9.42 -12.71
C ASP A 19 15.46 8.77 -12.03
N ASN A 20 14.83 9.41 -11.05
CA ASN A 20 13.64 8.90 -10.40
C ASN A 20 12.45 8.79 -11.37
N ARG A 21 12.31 9.71 -12.33
CA ARG A 21 11.29 9.60 -13.38
C ARG A 21 11.47 8.35 -14.25
N LYS A 22 12.71 7.95 -14.57
CA LYS A 22 12.98 6.69 -15.28
C LYS A 22 12.54 5.49 -14.47
N ILE A 23 12.87 5.48 -13.16
CA ILE A 23 12.45 4.41 -12.25
C ILE A 23 10.92 4.36 -12.15
N ALA A 24 10.23 5.50 -12.06
CA ALA A 24 8.78 5.58 -12.06
C ALA A 24 8.16 5.05 -13.35
N TYR A 25 8.79 5.32 -14.51
CA TYR A 25 8.39 4.78 -15.80
C TYR A 25 8.54 3.23 -15.84
N GLU A 26 9.69 2.70 -15.43
CA GLU A 26 9.94 1.26 -15.40
C GLU A 26 8.94 0.56 -14.46
N ALA A 27 8.69 1.16 -13.29
CA ALA A 27 7.72 0.67 -12.33
C ALA A 27 6.28 0.67 -12.89
N ALA A 28 5.89 1.69 -13.64
CA ALA A 28 4.60 1.76 -14.30
C ALA A 28 4.46 0.69 -15.40
N CYS A 29 5.50 0.47 -16.20
CA CYS A 29 5.53 -0.60 -17.21
C CYS A 29 5.34 -1.99 -16.60
N GLU A 30 6.01 -2.29 -15.47
CA GLU A 30 5.93 -3.60 -14.81
C GLU A 30 4.67 -3.78 -13.97
N GLY A 31 4.01 -2.68 -13.57
CA GLY A 31 2.80 -2.69 -12.74
C GLY A 31 1.49 -2.75 -13.51
N MET A 32 1.49 -2.52 -14.83
CA MET A 32 0.28 -2.63 -15.66
C MET A 32 0.02 -4.09 -16.02
N VAL A 33 -1.26 -4.51 -15.95
CA VAL A 33 -1.66 -5.90 -16.16
C VAL A 33 -2.56 -6.03 -17.37
N LEU A 34 -2.17 -6.87 -18.32
CA LEU A 34 -2.99 -7.23 -19.47
C LEU A 34 -3.97 -8.35 -19.06
N LEU A 35 -5.28 -8.04 -19.03
CA LEU A 35 -6.31 -8.94 -18.54
C LEU A 35 -7.01 -9.72 -19.68
N LYS A 36 -7.15 -9.12 -20.85
CA LYS A 36 -7.72 -9.74 -22.05
C LYS A 36 -6.99 -9.23 -23.29
N ASN A 37 -6.73 -10.12 -24.23
CA ASN A 37 -6.21 -9.77 -25.54
C ASN A 37 -6.52 -10.87 -26.57
N ASP A 38 -7.23 -10.52 -27.62
CA ASP A 38 -7.53 -11.43 -28.73
C ASP A 38 -6.53 -11.34 -29.91
N GLY A 39 -5.42 -10.63 -29.69
CA GLY A 39 -4.42 -10.29 -30.69
C GLY A 39 -4.51 -8.84 -31.21
N THR A 40 -5.42 -8.06 -30.67
CA THR A 40 -5.57 -6.62 -30.97
C THR A 40 -4.36 -5.83 -30.49
N LEU A 41 -3.80 -6.16 -29.33
CA LEU A 41 -2.58 -5.60 -28.80
C LEU A 41 -1.37 -6.48 -29.12
N PRO A 42 -0.21 -5.88 -29.46
CA PRO A 42 0.00 -4.45 -29.62
C PRO A 42 -0.65 -3.88 -30.89
N LEU A 43 -1.07 -2.60 -30.82
CA LEU A 43 -1.69 -1.91 -31.94
C LEU A 43 -0.72 -1.80 -33.12
N LYS A 44 -1.21 -2.10 -34.32
CA LYS A 44 -0.41 -2.05 -35.56
C LYS A 44 -0.36 -0.66 -36.19
N THR A 45 -1.20 0.25 -35.69
CA THR A 45 -1.27 1.63 -36.18
C THR A 45 -1.03 2.62 -35.03
N LYS A 46 -0.46 3.76 -35.37
CA LYS A 46 -0.36 4.90 -34.42
C LYS A 46 -1.48 5.93 -34.59
N LYS A 47 -2.53 5.62 -35.37
CA LYS A 47 -3.71 6.46 -35.50
C LYS A 47 -4.83 5.84 -34.65
N VAL A 48 -5.33 6.57 -33.63
CA VAL A 48 -6.22 6.02 -32.62
C VAL A 48 -7.29 7.01 -32.19
N ALA A 49 -8.53 6.53 -32.02
CA ALA A 49 -9.59 7.22 -31.30
C ALA A 49 -9.38 7.02 -29.80
N LEU A 50 -9.49 8.08 -29.02
CA LEU A 50 -9.29 8.06 -27.57
C LEU A 50 -10.50 8.68 -26.88
N TYR A 51 -11.13 7.93 -25.98
CA TYR A 51 -12.31 8.33 -25.23
C TYR A 51 -12.18 7.98 -23.74
N GLY A 52 -13.17 8.40 -22.99
CA GLY A 52 -13.31 8.11 -21.57
C GLY A 52 -12.60 9.11 -20.65
N PRO A 53 -13.07 9.22 -19.40
CA PRO A 53 -12.61 10.25 -18.47
C PRO A 53 -11.12 10.17 -18.15
N GLY A 54 -10.56 8.97 -18.06
CA GLY A 54 -9.14 8.77 -17.78
C GLY A 54 -8.20 9.13 -18.93
N ALA A 55 -8.70 9.43 -20.13
CA ALA A 55 -7.89 9.80 -21.28
C ALA A 55 -7.06 11.06 -21.03
N SER A 56 -7.70 12.15 -20.62
CA SER A 56 -7.07 13.45 -20.32
C SER A 56 -7.02 13.78 -18.83
N MET A 57 -7.76 13.02 -18.01
CA MET A 57 -7.80 13.17 -16.54
C MET A 57 -7.30 11.86 -15.88
N THR A 58 -6.16 11.38 -16.29
CA THR A 58 -5.57 10.14 -15.77
C THR A 58 -5.26 10.28 -14.28
N ILE A 59 -5.82 9.39 -13.47
CA ILE A 59 -5.58 9.35 -12.03
C ILE A 59 -4.24 8.67 -11.77
N LYS A 60 -3.25 9.46 -11.34
CA LYS A 60 -1.89 9.01 -11.05
C LYS A 60 -1.76 8.26 -9.73
N GLY A 61 -2.62 8.60 -8.75
CA GLY A 61 -2.56 8.10 -7.38
C GLY A 61 -3.81 8.47 -6.59
N GLY A 62 -3.92 7.98 -5.36
CA GLY A 62 -5.04 8.26 -4.47
C GLY A 62 -4.99 9.64 -3.83
N THR A 63 -6.08 10.01 -3.13
CA THR A 63 -6.20 11.27 -2.39
C THR A 63 -5.84 11.12 -0.92
N GLY A 64 -5.66 12.23 -0.22
CA GLY A 64 -5.33 12.26 1.21
C GLY A 64 -3.84 12.08 1.48
N SER A 65 -3.48 11.19 2.40
CA SER A 65 -2.07 10.92 2.74
C SER A 65 -1.28 10.31 1.58
N GLY A 66 -1.98 9.66 0.64
CA GLY A 66 -1.39 9.05 -0.56
C GLY A 66 -1.04 10.02 -1.69
N GLU A 67 -1.42 11.30 -1.61
CA GLU A 67 -1.04 12.29 -2.62
C GLU A 67 0.47 12.53 -2.65
N VAL A 68 0.99 12.83 -3.84
CA VAL A 68 2.37 13.29 -4.05
C VAL A 68 2.35 14.58 -4.87
N ASN A 69 3.23 15.51 -4.56
CA ASN A 69 3.29 16.83 -5.20
C ASN A 69 4.47 16.90 -6.20
N GLU A 70 4.40 16.09 -7.24
CA GLU A 70 5.38 16.06 -8.32
C GLU A 70 5.27 17.29 -9.22
N ARG A 71 6.24 17.47 -10.09
CA ARG A 71 6.29 18.58 -11.09
C ARG A 71 5.16 18.46 -12.09
N HIS A 72 5.02 17.29 -12.71
CA HIS A 72 4.06 16.98 -13.77
C HIS A 72 3.82 15.47 -13.82
N SER A 73 2.60 15.06 -14.10
CA SER A 73 2.20 13.69 -14.38
C SER A 73 1.71 13.59 -15.82
N VAL A 74 2.22 12.60 -16.54
CA VAL A 74 1.88 12.36 -17.95
C VAL A 74 0.56 11.61 -18.03
N THR A 75 -0.46 12.22 -18.61
CA THR A 75 -1.75 11.60 -18.87
C THR A 75 -1.68 10.56 -19.99
N VAL A 76 -2.71 9.71 -20.14
CA VAL A 76 -2.79 8.76 -21.26
C VAL A 76 -2.73 9.48 -22.59
N LEU A 77 -3.46 10.60 -22.74
CA LEU A 77 -3.41 11.44 -23.94
C LEU A 77 -1.99 11.92 -24.24
N GLU A 78 -1.32 12.57 -23.26
CA GLU A 78 0.03 13.08 -23.43
C GLU A 78 1.03 11.95 -23.75
N GLY A 79 0.91 10.80 -23.07
CA GLY A 79 1.76 9.64 -23.31
C GLY A 79 1.65 9.12 -24.74
N LEU A 80 0.43 8.95 -25.25
CA LEU A 80 0.20 8.57 -26.65
C LEU A 80 0.83 9.59 -27.61
N GLN A 81 0.59 10.89 -27.39
CA GLN A 81 1.20 11.94 -28.22
C GLN A 81 2.72 11.96 -28.15
N ASN A 82 3.31 11.78 -26.96
CA ASN A 82 4.76 11.70 -26.75
C ASN A 82 5.40 10.53 -27.52
N ARG A 83 4.64 9.46 -27.75
CA ARG A 83 5.08 8.27 -28.51
C ARG A 83 4.69 8.31 -29.99
N GLY A 84 4.22 9.46 -30.46
CA GLY A 84 3.91 9.72 -31.87
C GLY A 84 2.60 9.10 -32.34
N PHE A 85 1.64 8.85 -31.43
CA PHE A 85 0.29 8.51 -31.83
C PHE A 85 -0.47 9.75 -32.30
N GLU A 86 -1.22 9.61 -33.37
CA GLU A 86 -2.21 10.55 -33.84
C GLU A 86 -3.53 10.26 -33.12
N VAL A 87 -3.87 11.07 -32.13
CA VAL A 87 -5.15 10.98 -31.42
C VAL A 87 -6.21 11.78 -32.20
N THR A 88 -7.13 11.07 -32.82
CA THR A 88 -8.06 11.64 -33.81
C THR A 88 -9.34 12.24 -33.22
N THR A 89 -9.57 12.08 -31.92
CA THR A 89 -10.79 12.49 -31.21
C THR A 89 -10.55 13.61 -30.20
N LEU A 90 -9.61 14.52 -30.49
CA LEU A 90 -9.31 15.66 -29.62
C LEU A 90 -10.53 16.57 -29.40
N ASN A 91 -11.44 16.68 -30.39
CA ASN A 91 -12.70 17.39 -30.26
C ASN A 91 -13.56 16.82 -29.10
N TRP A 92 -13.73 15.51 -29.03
CA TRP A 92 -14.47 14.87 -27.92
C TRP A 92 -13.77 15.10 -26.56
N ILE A 93 -12.43 15.05 -26.55
CA ILE A 93 -11.65 15.32 -25.33
C ILE A 93 -11.85 16.76 -24.84
N ASP A 94 -11.93 17.74 -25.75
CA ASP A 94 -12.18 19.14 -25.37
C ASP A 94 -13.63 19.33 -24.90
N GLU A 95 -14.62 18.69 -25.54
CA GLU A 95 -16.01 18.63 -25.06
C GLU A 95 -16.10 17.99 -23.66
N PHE A 96 -15.32 16.92 -23.41
CA PHE A 96 -15.24 16.29 -22.11
C PHE A 96 -14.67 17.23 -21.04
N LYS A 97 -13.63 18.00 -21.33
CA LYS A 97 -13.05 18.97 -20.37
C LYS A 97 -14.09 20.01 -19.95
N ASP A 98 -14.86 20.54 -20.90
CA ASP A 98 -15.93 21.51 -20.60
C ASP A 98 -17.03 20.86 -19.75
N TYR A 99 -17.41 19.63 -20.09
CA TYR A 99 -18.40 18.86 -19.35
C TYR A 99 -17.91 18.59 -17.90
N TYR A 100 -16.66 18.20 -17.74
CA TYR A 100 -16.03 17.94 -16.42
C TYR A 100 -16.03 19.20 -15.55
N VAL A 101 -15.57 20.34 -16.09
CA VAL A 101 -15.52 21.62 -15.35
C VAL A 101 -16.91 22.01 -14.84
N LYS A 102 -17.92 21.84 -15.66
CA LYS A 102 -19.32 22.11 -15.28
C LYS A 102 -19.78 21.15 -14.17
N ALA A 103 -19.58 19.84 -14.34
CA ALA A 103 -19.99 18.83 -13.37
C ALA A 103 -19.28 19.03 -12.02
N GLU A 104 -18.00 19.37 -12.03
CA GLU A 104 -17.25 19.68 -10.82
C GLU A 104 -17.74 20.95 -10.12
N ALA A 105 -18.11 21.98 -10.89
CA ALA A 105 -18.66 23.20 -10.34
C ALA A 105 -20.03 22.95 -9.68
N ASP A 106 -20.90 22.19 -10.34
CA ASP A 106 -22.21 21.80 -9.82
C ASP A 106 -22.05 20.95 -8.53
N TYR A 107 -21.15 19.97 -8.52
CA TYR A 107 -20.82 19.19 -7.34
C TYR A 107 -20.34 20.07 -6.17
N LYS A 108 -19.46 21.03 -6.40
CA LYS A 108 -18.97 21.96 -5.37
C LYS A 108 -20.11 22.80 -4.78
N ILE A 109 -21.08 23.20 -5.61
CA ILE A 109 -22.28 23.92 -5.15
C ILE A 109 -23.14 23.01 -4.27
N GLU A 110 -23.44 21.79 -4.70
CA GLU A 110 -24.24 20.82 -3.92
C GLU A 110 -23.54 20.42 -2.62
N LYS A 111 -22.23 20.19 -2.67
CA LYS A 111 -21.42 19.88 -1.50
C LYS A 111 -21.50 21.00 -0.46
N ARG A 112 -21.40 22.27 -0.87
CA ARG A 112 -21.54 23.45 0.02
C ARG A 112 -22.91 23.51 0.69
N LYS A 113 -23.99 23.14 0.02
CA LYS A 113 -25.37 23.12 0.59
C LYS A 113 -25.50 22.09 1.71
N ARG A 114 -24.77 20.98 1.64
CA ARG A 114 -24.79 19.88 2.64
C ARG A 114 -23.98 20.18 3.90
N VAL A 115 -23.06 21.16 3.85
CA VAL A 115 -22.19 21.49 4.98
C VAL A 115 -22.98 22.16 6.09
N ASN A 116 -22.93 21.53 7.27
CA ASN A 116 -23.43 22.15 8.50
C ASN A 116 -22.25 22.65 9.33
N VAL A 117 -21.99 23.98 9.27
CA VAL A 117 -20.90 24.65 9.98
C VAL A 117 -20.97 24.52 11.52
N LEU A 118 -22.14 24.14 12.05
CA LEU A 118 -22.33 23.88 13.48
C LEU A 118 -21.92 22.45 13.89
N LYS A 119 -21.62 21.59 12.91
CA LYS A 119 -21.16 20.22 13.16
C LYS A 119 -19.74 20.05 12.59
N PRO A 120 -18.66 20.13 13.40
CA PRO A 120 -17.28 19.99 12.92
C PRO A 120 -17.02 18.71 12.11
N ASN A 121 -17.65 17.59 12.45
CA ASN A 121 -17.54 16.34 11.71
C ASN A 121 -18.05 16.45 10.27
N SER A 122 -19.11 17.23 10.03
CA SER A 122 -19.66 17.46 8.69
C SER A 122 -18.67 18.19 7.77
N ILE A 123 -17.79 19.01 8.34
CA ILE A 123 -16.71 19.68 7.59
C ILE A 123 -15.62 18.66 7.23
N MET A 124 -15.24 17.79 8.16
CA MET A 124 -14.24 16.76 7.92
C MET A 124 -14.72 15.73 6.89
N GLU A 125 -15.95 15.22 7.03
CA GLU A 125 -16.57 14.32 6.04
C GLU A 125 -16.59 14.96 4.65
N MET A 126 -16.96 16.23 4.56
CA MET A 126 -16.91 16.98 3.30
C MET A 126 -15.50 17.07 2.73
N LEU A 127 -14.44 17.26 3.54
CA LEU A 127 -13.07 17.40 3.04
C LEU A 127 -12.60 16.10 2.35
N PHE A 128 -13.02 14.94 2.83
CA PHE A 128 -12.60 13.63 2.30
C PHE A 128 -13.56 13.05 1.25
N GLU A 129 -14.73 13.68 0.99
CA GLU A 129 -15.63 13.22 -0.07
C GLU A 129 -15.05 13.52 -1.46
N ASN A 130 -14.77 12.49 -2.23
CA ASN A 130 -14.21 12.59 -3.57
C ASN A 130 -15.30 12.96 -4.61
N PHE A 131 -14.92 13.80 -5.57
CA PHE A 131 -15.72 14.04 -6.76
C PHE A 131 -15.68 12.80 -7.66
N ARG A 132 -16.87 12.29 -8.04
CA ARG A 132 -16.97 11.18 -9.00
C ARG A 132 -16.88 11.76 -10.41
N THR A 133 -15.84 11.35 -11.14
CA THR A 133 -15.64 11.78 -12.52
C THR A 133 -16.79 11.27 -13.39
N PRO A 134 -17.49 12.13 -14.13
CA PRO A 134 -18.60 11.73 -15.00
C PRO A 134 -18.10 10.95 -16.22
N ALA A 135 -18.97 10.15 -16.83
CA ALA A 135 -18.66 9.39 -18.05
C ALA A 135 -18.32 10.29 -19.27
N GLY A 136 -18.83 11.52 -19.27
CA GLY A 136 -18.62 12.50 -20.34
C GLY A 136 -19.76 12.57 -21.34
N PRO A 137 -19.55 13.32 -22.44
CA PRO A 137 -20.55 13.45 -23.51
C PRO A 137 -20.78 12.13 -24.24
N GLU A 138 -21.97 11.97 -24.81
CA GLU A 138 -22.33 10.81 -25.64
C GLU A 138 -21.39 10.68 -26.85
N ILE A 139 -20.86 9.47 -27.07
CA ILE A 139 -20.08 9.14 -28.26
C ILE A 139 -21.05 8.78 -29.40
N THR A 140 -20.97 9.50 -30.48
CA THR A 140 -21.89 9.38 -31.60
C THR A 140 -21.23 8.79 -32.85
N GLU A 141 -22.03 8.38 -33.84
CA GLU A 141 -21.52 7.92 -35.15
C GLU A 141 -20.72 9.02 -35.87
N ASN A 142 -21.00 10.30 -35.60
CA ASN A 142 -20.21 11.40 -36.13
C ASN A 142 -18.80 11.42 -35.58
N HIS A 143 -18.61 11.10 -34.28
CA HIS A 143 -17.31 10.98 -33.68
C HIS A 143 -16.51 9.82 -34.29
N VAL A 144 -17.15 8.67 -34.52
CA VAL A 144 -16.54 7.52 -35.21
C VAL A 144 -16.13 7.86 -36.63
N LYS A 145 -17.01 8.52 -37.40
CA LYS A 145 -16.71 8.93 -38.77
C LYS A 145 -15.55 9.93 -38.85
N ILE A 146 -15.50 10.90 -37.95
CA ILE A 146 -14.46 11.92 -37.91
C ILE A 146 -13.11 11.29 -37.47
N SER A 147 -13.15 10.27 -36.61
CA SER A 147 -11.93 9.62 -36.10
C SER A 147 -11.11 8.95 -37.20
N ASP A 148 -11.73 8.53 -38.30
CA ASP A 148 -11.08 7.95 -39.47
C ASP A 148 -9.98 6.92 -39.11
N THR A 149 -10.31 6.02 -38.19
CA THR A 149 -9.45 4.92 -37.71
C THR A 149 -10.32 3.73 -37.30
N ASP A 150 -9.74 2.53 -37.33
CA ASP A 150 -10.35 1.30 -36.84
C ASP A 150 -9.94 0.92 -35.39
N SER A 151 -9.06 1.71 -34.78
CA SER A 151 -8.50 1.47 -33.45
C SER A 151 -9.00 2.50 -32.45
N CYS A 152 -9.46 2.01 -31.31
CA CYS A 152 -10.02 2.84 -30.24
C CYS A 152 -9.55 2.42 -28.86
N ILE A 153 -9.26 3.39 -28.02
CA ILE A 153 -8.98 3.22 -26.59
C ILE A 153 -10.05 3.97 -25.79
N TYR A 154 -10.67 3.29 -24.83
CA TYR A 154 -11.55 3.92 -23.85
C TYR A 154 -10.95 3.77 -22.45
N VAL A 155 -10.82 4.86 -21.69
CA VAL A 155 -10.17 4.85 -20.37
C VAL A 155 -11.22 5.11 -19.28
N VAL A 156 -11.61 4.05 -18.56
CA VAL A 156 -12.42 4.17 -17.32
C VAL A 156 -11.55 4.70 -16.20
N SER A 157 -12.09 5.60 -15.38
CA SER A 157 -11.32 6.23 -14.30
C SER A 157 -12.11 6.25 -12.99
N ARG A 158 -11.44 5.86 -11.87
CA ARG A 158 -11.99 5.86 -10.51
C ARG A 158 -11.00 6.41 -9.51
N GLN A 159 -11.39 7.48 -8.81
CA GLN A 159 -10.62 8.00 -7.69
C GLN A 159 -10.96 7.22 -6.42
N ALA A 160 -9.94 6.76 -5.70
CA ALA A 160 -10.02 6.24 -4.35
C ALA A 160 -9.15 7.10 -3.43
N GLY A 161 -9.39 7.05 -2.13
CA GLY A 161 -8.62 7.86 -1.20
C GLY A 161 -8.94 7.57 0.26
N GLU A 162 -8.17 8.24 1.11
CA GLU A 162 -8.28 8.17 2.56
C GLU A 162 -9.59 8.81 3.06
N GLY A 163 -10.17 8.24 4.11
CA GLY A 163 -11.28 8.81 4.90
C GLY A 163 -12.68 8.37 4.48
N GLY A 164 -12.82 7.52 3.47
CA GLY A 164 -14.09 6.94 3.07
C GLY A 164 -13.92 5.68 2.23
N ASP A 165 -14.79 4.71 2.44
CA ASP A 165 -14.83 3.50 1.63
C ASP A 165 -15.49 3.75 0.28
N ARG A 166 -15.05 3.01 -0.74
CA ARG A 166 -15.71 2.95 -2.03
C ARG A 166 -17.13 2.39 -1.87
N LYS A 167 -17.99 2.70 -2.81
CA LYS A 167 -19.40 2.31 -2.74
C LYS A 167 -19.72 1.23 -3.78
N ALA A 168 -20.47 0.20 -3.37
CA ALA A 168 -21.05 -0.79 -4.27
C ALA A 168 -22.19 -0.17 -5.10
N GLU A 169 -21.87 0.86 -5.88
CA GLU A 169 -22.79 1.70 -6.64
C GLU A 169 -22.25 2.01 -8.02
N LYS A 170 -23.15 2.41 -8.94
CA LYS A 170 -22.80 2.89 -10.27
C LYS A 170 -21.93 4.15 -10.19
N GLY A 171 -20.87 4.20 -10.99
CA GLY A 171 -19.90 5.29 -11.02
C GLY A 171 -18.79 5.17 -9.96
N ASP A 172 -18.79 4.10 -9.15
CA ASP A 172 -17.68 3.72 -8.29
C ASP A 172 -17.28 2.27 -8.55
N PHE A 173 -17.77 1.29 -7.78
CA PHE A 173 -17.43 -0.12 -8.03
C PHE A 173 -18.05 -0.64 -9.33
N PHE A 174 -19.28 -0.26 -9.64
CA PHE A 174 -19.95 -0.59 -10.90
C PHE A 174 -19.78 0.52 -11.93
N LEU A 175 -19.76 0.15 -13.23
CA LEU A 175 -19.86 1.11 -14.31
C LEU A 175 -21.23 1.81 -14.28
N THR A 176 -21.29 3.09 -14.70
CA THR A 176 -22.57 3.76 -14.98
C THR A 176 -23.20 3.21 -16.25
N ASP A 177 -24.49 3.49 -16.45
CA ASP A 177 -25.19 3.08 -17.67
C ASP A 177 -24.63 3.81 -18.90
N GLU A 178 -24.20 5.06 -18.72
CA GLU A 178 -23.56 5.86 -19.75
C GLU A 178 -22.20 5.27 -20.15
N GLU A 179 -21.37 4.85 -19.17
CA GLU A 179 -20.10 4.18 -19.44
C GLU A 179 -20.30 2.85 -20.17
N LYS A 180 -21.24 2.00 -19.71
CA LYS A 180 -21.57 0.75 -20.41
C LYS A 180 -22.04 1.00 -21.85
N THR A 181 -22.87 2.01 -22.05
CA THR A 181 -23.35 2.42 -23.39
C THR A 181 -22.18 2.87 -24.26
N ALA A 182 -21.29 3.73 -23.75
CA ALA A 182 -20.13 4.23 -24.50
C ALA A 182 -19.15 3.10 -24.85
N ILE A 183 -18.85 2.22 -23.89
CA ILE A 183 -17.95 1.07 -24.09
C ILE A 183 -18.56 0.12 -25.15
N SER A 184 -19.83 -0.24 -25.02
CA SER A 184 -20.53 -1.09 -26.00
C SER A 184 -20.60 -0.47 -27.38
N PHE A 185 -20.85 0.86 -27.44
CA PHE A 185 -20.84 1.60 -28.70
C PHE A 185 -19.46 1.54 -29.36
N CYS A 186 -18.40 1.88 -28.64
CA CYS A 186 -17.03 1.83 -29.17
C CYS A 186 -16.63 0.41 -29.60
N ALA A 187 -16.90 -0.61 -28.78
CA ALA A 187 -16.59 -2.00 -29.08
C ALA A 187 -17.27 -2.49 -30.37
N LYS A 188 -18.44 -1.99 -30.72
CA LYS A 188 -19.17 -2.35 -31.95
C LYS A 188 -18.73 -1.58 -33.19
N HIS A 189 -18.14 -0.37 -33.04
CA HIS A 189 -17.82 0.51 -34.16
C HIS A 189 -16.35 0.52 -34.53
N TYR A 190 -15.45 0.03 -33.64
CA TYR A 190 -14.03 -0.06 -33.90
C TYR A 190 -13.60 -1.52 -33.90
N ALA A 191 -12.84 -1.93 -34.94
CA ALA A 191 -12.39 -3.30 -35.09
C ALA A 191 -11.34 -3.70 -34.01
N HIS A 192 -10.63 -2.72 -33.47
CA HIS A 192 -9.58 -2.89 -32.46
C HIS A 192 -9.88 -2.02 -31.25
N PHE A 193 -10.69 -2.55 -30.34
CA PHE A 193 -11.15 -1.83 -29.15
C PHE A 193 -10.37 -2.25 -27.90
N VAL A 194 -9.71 -1.31 -27.26
CA VAL A 194 -8.96 -1.47 -26.00
C VAL A 194 -9.66 -0.75 -24.88
N LEU A 195 -10.00 -1.47 -23.83
CA LEU A 195 -10.51 -0.90 -22.57
C LEU A 195 -9.36 -0.79 -21.57
N ALA A 196 -9.05 0.42 -21.12
CA ALA A 196 -8.09 0.69 -20.07
C ALA A 196 -8.80 1.01 -18.76
N ILE A 197 -8.37 0.39 -17.65
CA ILE A 197 -8.96 0.58 -16.31
C ILE A 197 -7.98 1.33 -15.43
N ASN A 198 -8.28 2.62 -15.17
CA ASN A 198 -7.51 3.49 -14.30
C ASN A 198 -8.19 3.62 -12.93
N CYS A 199 -7.92 2.69 -12.04
CA CYS A 199 -8.55 2.58 -10.73
C CYS A 199 -7.57 1.99 -9.71
N GLY A 200 -7.53 2.49 -8.47
CA GLY A 200 -6.62 2.04 -7.42
C GLY A 200 -6.90 0.65 -6.83
N SER A 201 -8.03 0.04 -7.17
CA SER A 201 -8.46 -1.31 -6.76
C SER A 201 -9.37 -1.88 -7.83
N SER A 202 -9.82 -3.13 -7.71
CA SER A 202 -10.72 -3.76 -8.69
C SER A 202 -12.05 -3.02 -8.84
N ILE A 203 -12.70 -3.26 -9.97
CA ILE A 203 -14.11 -2.88 -10.26
C ILE A 203 -14.89 -4.13 -10.61
N ASP A 204 -16.21 -4.03 -10.62
CA ASP A 204 -17.07 -5.12 -11.10
C ASP A 204 -16.74 -5.46 -12.56
N MET A 205 -16.56 -6.75 -12.86
CA MET A 205 -16.18 -7.23 -14.18
C MET A 205 -17.32 -7.92 -14.94
N ALA A 206 -18.54 -7.97 -14.37
CA ALA A 206 -19.68 -8.62 -15.03
C ALA A 206 -19.96 -8.05 -16.43
N PHE A 207 -19.69 -6.76 -16.64
CA PHE A 207 -19.87 -6.11 -17.94
C PHE A 207 -18.97 -6.70 -19.05
N ALA A 208 -17.84 -7.30 -18.71
CA ALA A 208 -16.93 -7.87 -19.72
C ALA A 208 -17.55 -9.09 -20.42
N ASP A 209 -18.39 -9.85 -19.71
CA ASP A 209 -19.16 -10.96 -20.28
C ASP A 209 -20.39 -10.43 -21.07
N GLU A 210 -20.95 -9.26 -20.67
CA GLU A 210 -22.07 -8.62 -21.34
C GLU A 210 -21.68 -7.96 -22.68
N ILE A 211 -20.40 -7.58 -22.84
CA ILE A 211 -19.86 -6.89 -24.04
C ILE A 211 -18.68 -7.73 -24.59
N PRO A 212 -18.95 -8.86 -25.25
CA PRO A 212 -17.92 -9.75 -25.75
C PRO A 212 -17.02 -9.12 -26.85
N GLU A 213 -17.49 -8.06 -27.49
CA GLU A 213 -16.75 -7.32 -28.52
C GLU A 213 -15.54 -6.52 -27.99
N ILE A 214 -15.35 -6.43 -26.67
CA ILE A 214 -14.12 -5.86 -26.11
C ILE A 214 -12.93 -6.75 -26.49
N ASN A 215 -12.01 -6.25 -27.32
CA ASN A 215 -10.90 -7.03 -27.84
C ASN A 215 -9.76 -7.15 -26.83
N ALA A 216 -9.43 -6.08 -26.10
CA ALA A 216 -8.38 -6.10 -25.08
C ALA A 216 -8.78 -5.29 -23.83
N ILE A 217 -8.30 -5.74 -22.67
CA ILE A 217 -8.49 -5.05 -21.38
C ILE A 217 -7.13 -4.91 -20.70
N ILE A 218 -6.74 -3.67 -20.37
CA ILE A 218 -5.52 -3.37 -19.60
C ILE A 218 -5.91 -2.70 -18.29
N TYR A 219 -5.46 -3.25 -17.17
CA TYR A 219 -5.50 -2.60 -15.88
C TYR A 219 -4.26 -1.74 -15.69
N ILE A 220 -4.40 -0.43 -15.79
CA ILE A 220 -3.28 0.52 -15.62
C ILE A 220 -3.13 0.98 -14.18
N CYS A 221 -4.03 0.58 -13.29
CA CYS A 221 -4.10 0.97 -11.89
C CYS A 221 -4.02 2.50 -11.71
N GLN A 222 -3.18 2.99 -10.80
CA GLN A 222 -2.82 4.40 -10.63
C GLN A 222 -1.29 4.50 -10.80
N PRO A 223 -0.82 4.86 -12.02
CA PRO A 223 0.51 4.51 -12.50
C PRO A 223 1.60 5.57 -12.23
N GLY A 224 1.34 6.55 -11.36
CA GLY A 224 2.32 7.57 -11.02
C GLY A 224 2.60 8.58 -12.16
N THR A 225 3.76 9.25 -12.03
CA THR A 225 4.10 10.41 -12.87
C THR A 225 4.32 10.10 -14.36
N GLU A 226 4.78 8.89 -14.70
CA GLU A 226 5.11 8.48 -16.08
C GLU A 226 4.09 7.49 -16.67
N GLY A 227 2.94 7.34 -16.03
CA GLY A 227 1.94 6.34 -16.39
C GLY A 227 1.44 6.41 -17.82
N GLY A 228 1.24 7.61 -18.38
CA GLY A 228 0.82 7.78 -19.76
C GLY A 228 1.87 7.34 -20.77
N ASN A 229 3.15 7.61 -20.52
CA ASN A 229 4.25 7.14 -21.37
C ASN A 229 4.37 5.61 -21.33
N ALA A 230 4.31 5.01 -20.13
CA ALA A 230 4.34 3.55 -19.95
C ALA A 230 3.16 2.86 -20.68
N PHE A 231 1.95 3.41 -20.55
CA PHE A 231 0.78 2.90 -21.24
C PHE A 231 0.95 2.94 -22.77
N ALA A 232 1.46 4.06 -23.30
CA ALA A 232 1.68 4.22 -24.74
C ALA A 232 2.70 3.21 -25.29
N ASP A 233 3.79 2.95 -24.53
CA ASP A 233 4.79 1.97 -24.92
C ASP A 233 4.27 0.52 -24.85
N ILE A 234 3.37 0.23 -23.89
CA ILE A 234 2.69 -1.08 -23.83
C ILE A 234 1.76 -1.24 -25.03
N VAL A 235 0.86 -0.31 -25.30
CA VAL A 235 -0.10 -0.47 -26.39
C VAL A 235 0.55 -0.46 -27.78
N SER A 236 1.74 0.12 -27.94
CA SER A 236 2.52 0.06 -29.18
C SER A 236 3.40 -1.19 -29.34
N GLY A 237 3.59 -1.96 -28.27
CA GLY A 237 4.47 -3.13 -28.28
C GLY A 237 5.96 -2.84 -28.06
N GLU A 238 6.33 -1.58 -27.76
CA GLU A 238 7.71 -1.22 -27.37
C GLU A 238 8.05 -1.87 -26.01
N VAL A 239 7.04 -2.07 -25.15
CA VAL A 239 7.15 -2.79 -23.88
C VAL A 239 6.13 -3.92 -23.84
N THR A 240 6.59 -5.12 -23.57
CA THR A 240 5.74 -6.29 -23.35
C THR A 240 5.18 -6.27 -21.93
N PRO A 241 3.84 -6.37 -21.73
CA PRO A 241 3.25 -6.45 -20.41
C PRO A 241 3.81 -7.64 -19.61
N SER A 242 4.11 -7.42 -18.34
CA SER A 242 4.62 -8.45 -17.43
C SER A 242 4.03 -8.34 -16.02
N GLY A 243 3.07 -7.45 -15.82
CA GLY A 243 2.35 -7.30 -14.56
C GLY A 243 1.45 -8.51 -14.29
N LYS A 244 1.32 -8.87 -13.02
CA LYS A 244 0.43 -9.92 -12.52
C LYS A 244 -0.44 -9.35 -11.41
N LEU A 245 -1.73 -9.67 -11.39
CA LEU A 245 -2.65 -9.18 -10.36
C LEU A 245 -2.14 -9.54 -8.95
N SER A 246 -2.20 -8.57 -8.07
CA SER A 246 -1.95 -8.74 -6.64
C SER A 246 -3.18 -9.18 -5.85
N ASP A 247 -4.34 -9.23 -6.53
CA ASP A 247 -5.64 -9.55 -5.96
C ASP A 247 -6.43 -10.47 -6.89
N THR A 248 -7.31 -11.26 -6.29
CA THR A 248 -8.36 -11.99 -7.01
C THR A 248 -9.48 -11.01 -7.41
N TRP A 249 -9.83 -10.97 -8.68
CA TRP A 249 -10.96 -10.19 -9.15
C TRP A 249 -12.21 -11.05 -9.26
N ALA A 250 -13.19 -10.81 -8.40
CA ALA A 250 -14.48 -11.50 -8.43
C ALA A 250 -15.23 -11.20 -9.74
N LYS A 251 -16.06 -12.13 -10.19
CA LYS A 251 -16.99 -11.88 -11.31
C LYS A 251 -18.07 -10.90 -10.91
N GLN A 252 -18.60 -11.05 -9.70
CA GLN A 252 -19.62 -10.19 -9.12
C GLN A 252 -19.23 -9.88 -7.66
N TYR A 253 -19.62 -8.71 -7.17
CA TYR A 253 -19.33 -8.30 -5.80
C TYR A 253 -19.79 -9.35 -4.76
N ASN A 254 -20.93 -9.99 -4.97
CA ASN A 254 -21.50 -10.99 -4.06
C ASN A 254 -20.73 -12.34 -4.04
N ASP A 255 -19.76 -12.54 -4.94
CA ASP A 255 -18.89 -13.73 -4.89
C ASP A 255 -17.81 -13.58 -3.79
N ILE A 256 -17.63 -12.39 -3.25
CA ILE A 256 -16.70 -12.11 -2.15
C ILE A 256 -17.33 -12.59 -0.84
N PRO A 257 -16.57 -13.27 0.05
CA PRO A 257 -17.13 -13.74 1.32
C PRO A 257 -17.67 -12.57 2.13
N PHE A 258 -18.89 -12.72 2.65
CA PHE A 258 -19.56 -11.71 3.47
C PHE A 258 -19.61 -10.31 2.84
N ALA A 259 -19.68 -10.22 1.51
CA ALA A 259 -19.68 -8.97 0.76
C ALA A 259 -20.68 -7.93 1.30
N ASN A 260 -21.90 -8.37 1.67
CA ASN A 260 -22.97 -7.51 2.18
C ASN A 260 -22.81 -7.17 3.67
N GLU A 261 -21.76 -7.65 4.32
CA GLU A 261 -21.46 -7.33 5.72
C GLU A 261 -20.29 -6.35 5.88
N PHE A 262 -19.67 -5.91 4.77
CA PHE A 262 -18.54 -4.98 4.80
C PHE A 262 -19.00 -3.54 5.04
N SER A 263 -18.38 -2.86 6.02
CA SER A 263 -18.52 -1.42 6.25
C SER A 263 -20.00 -0.97 6.33
N TYR A 264 -20.40 0.03 5.53
CA TYR A 264 -21.75 0.58 5.52
C TYR A 264 -22.83 -0.44 5.10
N LEU A 265 -22.47 -1.52 4.43
CA LEU A 265 -23.41 -2.56 3.96
C LEU A 265 -23.96 -3.41 5.12
N ASN A 266 -23.23 -3.55 6.22
CA ASN A 266 -23.71 -4.28 7.39
C ASN A 266 -24.71 -3.49 8.26
N GLY A 267 -24.91 -2.20 7.97
CA GLY A 267 -25.77 -1.30 8.75
C GLY A 267 -25.18 -0.87 10.10
N ASN A 268 -23.96 -1.28 10.44
CA ASN A 268 -23.29 -0.97 11.71
C ASN A 268 -21.82 -0.64 11.51
N LEU A 269 -21.50 0.60 11.26
CA LEU A 269 -20.13 1.08 11.06
C LEU A 269 -19.22 0.98 12.31
N LYS A 270 -19.68 0.45 13.44
CA LYS A 270 -18.89 0.36 14.67
C LYS A 270 -18.26 -1.01 14.88
N GLU A 271 -18.81 -2.05 14.30
CA GLU A 271 -18.34 -3.42 14.44
C GLU A 271 -18.20 -4.07 13.08
N GLU A 272 -17.03 -4.55 12.77
CA GLU A 272 -16.70 -5.28 11.57
C GLU A 272 -16.18 -6.67 11.97
N TYR A 273 -16.85 -7.73 11.54
CA TYR A 273 -16.49 -9.11 11.88
C TYR A 273 -15.82 -9.79 10.68
N TYR A 274 -14.63 -10.31 10.88
CA TYR A 274 -13.85 -10.99 9.84
C TYR A 274 -14.17 -12.49 9.83
N LYS A 275 -15.42 -12.81 9.51
CA LYS A 275 -15.97 -14.18 9.55
C LYS A 275 -15.33 -15.10 8.52
N GLU A 276 -14.69 -14.55 7.49
CA GLU A 276 -13.91 -15.32 6.54
C GLU A 276 -12.66 -15.95 7.17
N GLY A 277 -12.22 -15.49 8.34
CA GLY A 277 -11.05 -16.02 9.03
C GLY A 277 -9.78 -15.88 8.16
N ILE A 278 -9.15 -17.01 7.87
CA ILE A 278 -7.95 -17.05 7.00
C ILE A 278 -8.28 -17.04 5.50
N TYR A 279 -9.57 -17.17 5.13
CA TYR A 279 -10.00 -17.33 3.73
C TYR A 279 -10.22 -15.96 3.06
N VAL A 280 -9.14 -15.20 2.89
CA VAL A 280 -9.12 -13.92 2.21
C VAL A 280 -8.65 -14.09 0.76
N GLY A 281 -9.31 -13.43 -0.19
CA GLY A 281 -8.91 -13.43 -1.60
C GLY A 281 -8.86 -14.84 -2.20
N TYR A 282 -7.78 -15.18 -2.95
CA TYR A 282 -7.65 -16.48 -3.60
C TYR A 282 -7.75 -17.65 -2.61
N ARG A 283 -7.37 -17.48 -1.34
CA ARG A 283 -7.55 -18.52 -0.32
C ARG A 283 -9.02 -18.93 -0.19
N TYR A 284 -9.93 -17.95 -0.29
CA TYR A 284 -11.37 -18.24 -0.34
C TYR A 284 -11.78 -18.85 -1.67
N PHE A 285 -11.50 -18.18 -2.79
CA PHE A 285 -11.95 -18.60 -4.11
C PHE A 285 -11.47 -20.00 -4.48
N ASP A 286 -10.23 -20.32 -4.15
CA ASP A 286 -9.64 -21.64 -4.45
C ASP A 286 -10.17 -22.73 -3.50
N THR A 287 -10.35 -22.43 -2.22
CA THR A 287 -10.82 -23.40 -1.21
C THR A 287 -12.29 -23.77 -1.41
N PHE A 288 -13.12 -22.78 -1.74
CA PHE A 288 -14.57 -23.00 -1.92
C PHE A 288 -14.99 -23.24 -3.36
N GLY A 289 -14.04 -23.32 -4.29
CA GLY A 289 -14.27 -23.65 -5.70
C GLY A 289 -15.02 -22.58 -6.50
N ILE A 290 -14.97 -21.33 -6.04
CA ILE A 290 -15.63 -20.19 -6.68
C ILE A 290 -14.74 -19.69 -7.83
N MET A 291 -15.33 -19.52 -9.03
CA MET A 291 -14.59 -19.08 -10.21
C MET A 291 -14.50 -17.55 -10.25
N PRO A 292 -13.30 -16.95 -10.13
CA PRO A 292 -13.12 -15.51 -10.27
C PRO A 292 -13.22 -15.05 -11.72
N ALA A 293 -13.34 -13.76 -11.97
CA ALA A 293 -13.11 -13.17 -13.28
C ALA A 293 -11.65 -13.29 -13.68
N TYR A 294 -10.75 -12.93 -12.75
CA TYR A 294 -9.31 -13.11 -12.90
C TYR A 294 -8.71 -13.62 -11.59
N PRO A 295 -7.94 -14.72 -11.62
CA PRO A 295 -7.34 -15.27 -10.41
C PRO A 295 -6.16 -14.42 -9.92
N PHE A 296 -5.80 -14.60 -8.66
CA PHE A 296 -4.58 -14.05 -8.08
C PHE A 296 -3.34 -14.44 -8.88
N GLY A 297 -2.44 -13.50 -9.11
CA GLY A 297 -1.22 -13.71 -9.89
C GLY A 297 -1.43 -13.77 -11.41
N PHE A 298 -2.64 -13.53 -11.92
CA PHE A 298 -2.94 -13.56 -13.36
C PHE A 298 -2.44 -12.31 -14.07
N GLY A 299 -1.98 -12.50 -15.30
CA GLY A 299 -1.63 -11.44 -16.24
C GLY A 299 -1.09 -12.02 -17.53
N LEU A 300 -1.56 -11.53 -18.67
CA LEU A 300 -1.14 -11.92 -20.01
C LEU A 300 0.12 -11.17 -20.44
N SER A 301 0.75 -11.64 -21.49
CA SER A 301 1.92 -11.06 -22.14
C SER A 301 1.72 -11.02 -23.65
N TYR A 302 2.64 -10.41 -24.41
CA TYR A 302 2.68 -10.50 -25.87
C TYR A 302 3.50 -11.71 -26.35
N THR A 303 4.05 -12.46 -25.41
CA THR A 303 4.80 -13.70 -25.68
C THR A 303 4.40 -14.78 -24.66
N ASP A 304 4.73 -16.02 -24.96
CA ASP A 304 4.44 -17.17 -24.10
C ASP A 304 5.71 -17.69 -23.43
N PHE A 305 5.55 -18.28 -22.24
CA PHE A 305 6.66 -18.86 -21.49
C PHE A 305 6.39 -20.31 -21.13
N ALA A 306 7.43 -21.13 -21.17
CA ALA A 306 7.42 -22.50 -20.66
C ALA A 306 8.24 -22.58 -19.38
N ILE A 307 7.65 -23.18 -18.34
CA ILE A 307 8.34 -23.52 -17.07
C ILE A 307 8.68 -25.02 -17.16
N SER A 308 9.94 -25.37 -17.01
CA SER A 308 10.43 -26.75 -17.20
C SER A 308 11.63 -27.05 -16.30
N ASN A 309 12.12 -28.29 -16.30
CA ASN A 309 13.31 -28.74 -15.57
C ASN A 309 13.28 -28.37 -14.10
N VAL A 310 12.14 -28.60 -13.43
CA VAL A 310 11.96 -28.27 -12.02
C VAL A 310 12.83 -29.17 -11.14
N ALA A 311 13.63 -28.56 -10.28
CA ALA A 311 14.40 -29.26 -9.26
C ALA A 311 14.01 -28.73 -7.87
N VAL A 312 13.89 -29.64 -6.91
CA VAL A 312 13.51 -29.32 -5.53
C VAL A 312 14.61 -29.82 -4.59
N SER A 313 15.02 -28.96 -3.68
CA SER A 313 15.97 -29.31 -2.62
C SER A 313 15.48 -28.80 -1.27
N VAL A 314 15.82 -29.52 -0.23
CA VAL A 314 15.52 -29.16 1.17
C VAL A 314 16.81 -29.19 1.97
N ASN A 315 17.04 -28.14 2.74
CA ASN A 315 18.15 -28.02 3.67
C ASN A 315 17.62 -27.46 5.01
N GLY A 316 17.52 -28.34 5.99
CA GLY A 316 16.82 -28.04 7.24
C GLY A 316 15.35 -27.67 7.00
N SER A 317 14.95 -26.47 7.40
CA SER A 317 13.60 -25.94 7.12
C SER A 317 13.50 -25.18 5.78
N MET A 318 14.62 -24.92 5.11
CA MET A 318 14.63 -24.17 3.85
C MET A 318 14.33 -25.10 2.66
N VAL A 319 13.31 -24.76 1.91
CA VAL A 319 12.91 -25.42 0.64
C VAL A 319 13.27 -24.49 -0.50
N THR A 320 14.01 -25.00 -1.47
CA THR A 320 14.38 -24.28 -2.69
C THR A 320 13.87 -25.02 -3.90
N ILE A 321 13.15 -24.32 -4.77
CA ILE A 321 12.71 -24.79 -6.06
C ILE A 321 13.41 -23.97 -7.13
N SER A 322 14.02 -24.64 -8.11
CA SER A 322 14.53 -23.99 -9.30
C SER A 322 13.83 -24.53 -10.54
N ALA A 323 13.58 -23.67 -11.49
CA ALA A 323 12.96 -24.04 -12.76
C ALA A 323 13.55 -23.22 -13.91
N ASP A 324 13.65 -23.82 -15.07
CA ASP A 324 13.98 -23.12 -16.30
C ASP A 324 12.72 -22.44 -16.85
N VAL A 325 12.78 -21.13 -17.05
CA VAL A 325 11.75 -20.34 -17.73
C VAL A 325 12.27 -19.97 -19.10
N THR A 326 11.58 -20.41 -20.16
CA THR A 326 11.95 -20.15 -21.54
C THR A 326 10.89 -19.28 -22.20
N ASN A 327 11.29 -18.19 -22.84
CA ASN A 327 10.40 -17.47 -23.76
C ASN A 327 10.23 -18.31 -25.03
N ILE A 328 9.03 -18.87 -25.22
CA ILE A 328 8.70 -19.77 -26.33
C ILE A 328 8.02 -19.06 -27.51
N GLY A 329 7.79 -17.76 -27.40
CA GLY A 329 7.30 -16.95 -28.51
C GLY A 329 8.42 -16.64 -29.51
N ASP A 330 8.06 -16.04 -30.64
CA ASP A 330 8.97 -15.76 -31.75
C ASP A 330 9.22 -14.29 -32.03
N GLN A 331 8.47 -13.39 -31.43
CA GLN A 331 8.48 -11.97 -31.78
C GLN A 331 8.90 -11.03 -30.64
N TYR A 332 8.38 -11.24 -29.44
CA TYR A 332 8.53 -10.26 -28.34
C TYR A 332 9.44 -10.79 -27.24
N ALA A 333 10.32 -9.93 -26.76
CA ALA A 333 10.98 -10.15 -25.49
C ALA A 333 9.99 -9.90 -24.33
N GLY A 334 10.10 -10.65 -23.22
CA GLY A 334 9.19 -10.49 -22.11
C GLY A 334 9.76 -11.00 -20.79
N LYS A 335 9.03 -10.75 -19.70
CA LYS A 335 9.35 -11.24 -18.36
C LYS A 335 8.20 -12.12 -17.84
N GLU A 336 8.53 -13.17 -17.09
CA GLU A 336 7.52 -14.02 -16.44
C GLU A 336 7.75 -14.10 -14.94
N VAL A 337 6.67 -14.35 -14.19
CA VAL A 337 6.69 -14.56 -12.74
C VAL A 337 6.44 -16.03 -12.43
N VAL A 338 7.42 -16.67 -11.81
CA VAL A 338 7.27 -17.99 -11.24
C VAL A 338 6.66 -17.87 -9.85
N GLN A 339 5.55 -18.55 -9.60
CA GLN A 339 4.80 -18.52 -8.35
C GLN A 339 4.75 -19.92 -7.74
N LEU A 340 5.21 -20.04 -6.51
CA LEU A 340 5.19 -21.30 -5.76
C LEU A 340 4.11 -21.26 -4.70
N TYR A 341 3.19 -22.20 -4.78
CA TYR A 341 2.12 -22.41 -3.80
C TYR A 341 2.32 -23.72 -3.04
N VAL A 342 1.82 -23.77 -1.81
CA VAL A 342 1.83 -24.97 -0.97
C VAL A 342 0.42 -25.29 -0.53
N SER A 343 -0.02 -26.53 -0.79
CA SER A 343 -1.21 -27.12 -0.18
C SER A 343 -0.78 -27.92 1.04
N ALA A 344 -1.11 -27.44 2.25
CA ALA A 344 -0.83 -28.14 3.49
C ALA A 344 -1.79 -29.32 3.68
N PRO A 345 -1.40 -30.36 4.47
CA PRO A 345 -2.25 -31.53 4.69
C PRO A 345 -3.53 -31.15 5.45
N GLU A 346 -4.63 -31.86 5.17
CA GLU A 346 -5.80 -31.84 6.03
C GLU A 346 -5.46 -32.50 7.36
N GLY A 347 -5.80 -31.82 8.45
CA GLY A 347 -5.49 -32.24 9.81
C GLY A 347 -6.57 -31.78 10.79
N ASN A 348 -6.16 -31.49 12.01
CA ASN A 348 -7.06 -30.96 13.05
C ASN A 348 -7.38 -29.47 12.86
N ILE A 349 -6.54 -28.75 12.12
CA ILE A 349 -6.69 -27.34 11.82
C ILE A 349 -7.20 -27.22 10.38
N SER A 350 -8.34 -26.54 10.19
CA SER A 350 -8.88 -26.25 8.86
C SER A 350 -7.89 -25.37 8.06
N LYS A 351 -7.68 -25.68 6.78
CA LYS A 351 -6.68 -24.98 5.94
C LYS A 351 -7.26 -24.58 4.60
N GLU A 352 -6.70 -23.55 4.03
CA GLU A 352 -6.94 -23.14 2.65
C GLU A 352 -6.44 -24.22 1.66
N TYR A 353 -6.98 -24.21 0.43
CA TYR A 353 -6.55 -25.12 -0.63
C TYR A 353 -5.05 -25.01 -0.90
N GLN A 354 -4.57 -23.78 -0.98
CA GLN A 354 -3.15 -23.46 -1.18
C GLN A 354 -2.83 -22.06 -0.67
N SER A 355 -1.56 -21.83 -0.32
CA SER A 355 -1.02 -20.50 0.00
C SER A 355 0.28 -20.22 -0.75
N LEU A 356 0.50 -18.96 -1.14
CA LEU A 356 1.74 -18.51 -1.76
C LEU A 356 2.91 -18.65 -0.77
N ALA A 357 3.92 -19.42 -1.15
CA ALA A 357 5.11 -19.64 -0.34
C ALA A 357 6.31 -18.80 -0.82
N ALA A 358 6.49 -18.69 -2.13
CA ALA A 358 7.56 -17.90 -2.73
C ALA A 358 7.23 -17.52 -4.18
N PHE A 359 7.93 -16.53 -4.69
CA PHE A 359 7.84 -16.12 -6.10
C PHE A 359 9.18 -15.54 -6.57
N GLY A 360 9.33 -15.49 -7.89
CA GLY A 360 10.48 -14.85 -8.52
C GLY A 360 10.16 -14.43 -9.95
N LYS A 361 10.70 -13.29 -10.38
CA LYS A 361 10.50 -12.75 -11.73
C LYS A 361 11.77 -12.90 -12.54
N THR A 362 11.63 -13.30 -13.81
CA THR A 362 12.76 -13.35 -14.73
C THR A 362 13.26 -11.94 -15.07
N LYS A 363 14.48 -11.84 -15.52
CA LYS A 363 14.90 -10.71 -16.35
C LYS A 363 14.16 -10.73 -17.69
N LEU A 364 14.40 -9.71 -18.52
CA LEU A 364 13.84 -9.67 -19.87
C LEU A 364 14.47 -10.80 -20.72
N LEU A 365 13.63 -11.70 -21.20
CA LEU A 365 14.03 -12.83 -22.05
C LEU A 365 13.65 -12.57 -23.50
N ASN A 366 14.62 -12.60 -24.40
CA ASN A 366 14.37 -12.59 -25.85
C ASN A 366 13.71 -13.89 -26.30
N PRO A 367 13.11 -13.95 -27.49
CA PRO A 367 12.63 -15.19 -28.08
C PRO A 367 13.68 -16.32 -28.02
N ALA A 368 13.27 -17.50 -27.57
CA ALA A 368 14.08 -18.69 -27.29
C ALA A 368 15.12 -18.53 -26.15
N GLU A 369 15.24 -17.38 -25.52
CA GLU A 369 16.10 -17.20 -24.34
C GLU A 369 15.50 -17.88 -23.10
N LYS A 370 16.41 -18.38 -22.26
CA LYS A 370 16.06 -19.12 -21.05
C LYS A 370 16.82 -18.58 -19.85
N GLU A 371 16.12 -18.56 -18.70
CA GLU A 371 16.71 -18.28 -17.39
C GLU A 371 16.31 -19.35 -16.38
N ASN A 372 17.22 -19.74 -15.51
CA ASN A 372 16.91 -20.57 -14.37
C ASN A 372 16.51 -19.68 -13.19
N VAL A 373 15.25 -19.76 -12.79
CA VAL A 373 14.70 -19.00 -11.65
C VAL A 373 14.67 -19.91 -10.43
N ALA A 374 15.30 -19.47 -9.34
CA ALA A 374 15.27 -20.17 -8.05
C ALA A 374 14.47 -19.35 -7.04
N VAL A 375 13.51 -19.98 -6.37
CA VAL A 375 12.71 -19.41 -5.30
C VAL A 375 12.83 -20.27 -4.05
N SER A 376 12.88 -19.63 -2.89
CA SER A 376 13.08 -20.33 -1.62
C SER A 376 12.10 -19.82 -0.56
N PHE A 377 11.69 -20.72 0.33
CA PHE A 377 10.91 -20.36 1.51
C PHE A 377 11.32 -21.24 2.71
N ASP A 378 11.12 -20.70 3.91
CA ASP A 378 11.25 -21.47 5.14
C ASP A 378 9.89 -22.17 5.44
N LEU A 379 9.89 -23.48 5.60
CA LEU A 379 8.72 -24.28 5.97
C LEU A 379 8.01 -23.74 7.22
N LYS A 380 8.74 -23.13 8.13
CA LYS A 380 8.18 -22.50 9.33
C LYS A 380 7.16 -21.38 8.98
N LYS A 381 7.31 -20.75 7.82
CA LYS A 381 6.43 -19.64 7.37
C LYS A 381 5.05 -20.10 6.89
N ILE A 382 4.86 -21.40 6.64
CA ILE A 382 3.57 -21.98 6.26
C ILE A 382 2.91 -22.76 7.42
N ALA A 383 3.45 -22.67 8.64
CA ALA A 383 2.85 -23.23 9.83
C ALA A 383 1.51 -22.54 10.15
N SER A 384 0.54 -23.32 10.60
CA SER A 384 -0.77 -22.82 11.03
C SER A 384 -0.78 -22.53 12.53
N PHE A 385 -1.48 -21.46 12.94
CA PHE A 385 -1.62 -21.11 14.34
C PHE A 385 -2.73 -21.93 15.00
N ARG A 386 -2.41 -22.64 16.06
CA ARG A 386 -3.34 -23.42 16.89
C ARG A 386 -3.65 -22.64 18.17
N GLU A 387 -4.86 -22.13 18.27
CA GLU A 387 -5.27 -21.26 19.38
C GLU A 387 -5.32 -21.99 20.73
N SER A 388 -5.63 -23.30 20.73
CA SER A 388 -5.80 -24.09 21.96
C SER A 388 -4.56 -24.18 22.86
N ASP A 389 -3.36 -24.07 22.27
CA ASP A 389 -2.07 -24.05 22.97
C ASP A 389 -1.12 -22.95 22.49
N THR A 390 -1.66 -21.98 21.77
CA THR A 390 -0.96 -20.78 21.26
C THR A 390 0.37 -21.10 20.55
N SER A 391 0.31 -22.07 19.62
CA SER A 391 1.50 -22.52 18.91
C SER A 391 1.34 -22.45 17.39
N PHE A 392 2.41 -22.08 16.69
CA PHE A 392 2.50 -22.36 15.26
C PHE A 392 2.94 -23.81 15.07
N VAL A 393 2.20 -24.56 14.25
CA VAL A 393 2.46 -25.97 14.03
C VAL A 393 2.49 -26.33 12.55
N LEU A 394 3.37 -27.25 12.19
CA LEU A 394 3.30 -28.00 10.95
C LEU A 394 2.72 -29.38 11.28
N GLU A 395 1.50 -29.65 10.86
CA GLU A 395 0.84 -30.93 11.10
C GLU A 395 1.49 -32.04 10.27
N ALA A 396 1.50 -33.27 10.75
CA ALA A 396 1.98 -34.43 10.02
C ALA A 396 1.15 -34.65 8.75
N GLY A 397 1.79 -35.02 7.66
CA GLY A 397 1.13 -35.28 6.38
C GLY A 397 1.95 -34.88 5.16
N GLU A 398 1.26 -34.76 4.03
CA GLU A 398 1.87 -34.41 2.74
C GLU A 398 1.60 -32.93 2.40
N TYR A 399 2.67 -32.17 2.21
CA TYR A 399 2.65 -30.80 1.73
C TYR A 399 2.92 -30.81 0.23
N ILE A 400 1.93 -30.43 -0.57
CA ILE A 400 2.00 -30.49 -2.04
C ILE A 400 2.53 -29.16 -2.56
N LEU A 401 3.66 -29.20 -3.27
CA LEU A 401 4.26 -28.04 -3.90
C LEU A 401 3.71 -27.85 -5.31
N ARG A 402 3.18 -26.66 -5.59
CA ARG A 402 2.58 -26.29 -6.87
C ARG A 402 3.33 -25.11 -7.47
N LEU A 403 3.82 -25.27 -8.70
CA LEU A 403 4.57 -24.21 -9.40
C LEU A 403 3.81 -23.78 -10.64
N GLY A 404 3.73 -22.48 -10.87
CA GLY A 404 3.07 -21.93 -12.04
C GLY A 404 3.24 -20.41 -12.16
N ASN A 405 2.28 -19.74 -12.82
CA ASN A 405 2.31 -18.29 -13.03
C ASN A 405 1.01 -17.56 -12.61
N SER A 406 0.12 -18.27 -11.95
CA SER A 406 -1.05 -17.72 -11.22
C SER A 406 -1.60 -18.78 -10.28
N SER A 407 -2.48 -18.42 -9.34
CA SER A 407 -3.08 -19.38 -8.39
C SER A 407 -3.90 -20.49 -9.07
N ARG A 408 -4.39 -20.25 -10.28
CA ARG A 408 -5.18 -21.22 -11.07
C ARG A 408 -4.42 -21.87 -12.22
N ASN A 409 -3.17 -21.49 -12.44
CA ASN A 409 -2.32 -22.10 -13.47
C ASN A 409 -1.03 -22.62 -12.83
N THR A 410 -1.17 -23.73 -12.12
CA THR A 410 -0.07 -24.40 -11.42
C THR A 410 -0.04 -25.90 -11.75
N ALA A 411 1.16 -26.47 -11.67
CA ALA A 411 1.38 -27.93 -11.73
C ALA A 411 1.98 -28.40 -10.41
N VAL A 412 1.61 -29.62 -9.97
CA VAL A 412 2.28 -30.27 -8.83
C VAL A 412 3.70 -30.65 -9.23
N VAL A 413 4.69 -30.19 -8.46
CA VAL A 413 6.11 -30.40 -8.76
C VAL A 413 6.82 -31.29 -7.76
N ALA A 414 6.35 -31.34 -6.52
CA ALA A 414 6.88 -32.23 -5.49
C ALA A 414 5.91 -32.36 -4.31
N VAL A 415 6.19 -33.34 -3.47
CA VAL A 415 5.51 -33.56 -2.18
C VAL A 415 6.56 -33.62 -1.07
N LEU A 416 6.38 -32.81 -0.06
CA LEU A 416 7.15 -32.88 1.18
C LEU A 416 6.34 -33.68 2.19
N LYS A 417 6.92 -34.76 2.72
CA LYS A 417 6.29 -35.62 3.73
C LYS A 417 6.84 -35.30 5.12
N LEU A 418 5.96 -34.94 6.01
CA LEU A 418 6.24 -34.76 7.42
C LEU A 418 5.60 -35.90 8.21
N GLU A 419 6.42 -36.71 8.89
CA GLU A 419 5.93 -37.94 9.55
C GLU A 419 5.29 -37.70 10.91
N GLN A 420 5.65 -36.59 11.57
CA GLN A 420 5.11 -36.18 12.86
C GLN A 420 4.93 -34.66 12.91
N GLU A 421 3.99 -34.20 13.74
CA GLU A 421 3.78 -32.77 13.98
C GLU A 421 5.04 -32.09 14.53
N ILE A 422 5.31 -30.89 14.04
CA ILE A 422 6.37 -30.01 14.54
C ILE A 422 5.74 -28.74 15.12
N ILE A 423 6.06 -28.45 16.38
CA ILE A 423 5.77 -27.16 16.99
C ILE A 423 6.90 -26.22 16.63
N VAL A 424 6.59 -25.24 15.75
CA VAL A 424 7.55 -24.25 15.27
C VAL A 424 7.85 -23.21 16.35
N SER A 425 6.78 -22.68 16.98
CA SER A 425 6.93 -21.68 18.04
C SER A 425 5.75 -21.71 19.00
N ARG A 426 6.01 -21.25 20.24
CA ARG A 426 5.00 -21.07 21.30
C ARG A 426 4.88 -19.61 21.67
N HIS A 427 3.65 -19.14 21.81
CA HIS A 427 3.29 -17.74 22.03
C HIS A 427 2.42 -17.57 23.28
N ALA A 428 2.20 -16.33 23.70
CA ALA A 428 1.10 -15.97 24.60
C ALA A 428 -0.14 -15.63 23.78
N HIS A 429 -1.31 -15.76 24.38
CA HIS A 429 -2.54 -15.20 23.80
C HIS A 429 -2.44 -13.70 23.66
N ILE A 430 -2.93 -13.20 22.53
CA ILE A 430 -3.00 -11.76 22.21
C ILE A 430 -4.38 -11.38 21.73
N CYS A 431 -4.78 -10.14 22.00
CA CYS A 431 -5.97 -9.52 21.45
C CYS A 431 -7.22 -10.41 21.51
N PRO A 432 -7.62 -10.95 22.69
CA PRO A 432 -8.71 -11.91 22.80
C PRO A 432 -10.01 -11.31 22.26
N VAL A 433 -10.78 -12.12 21.52
CA VAL A 433 -12.13 -11.76 21.09
C VAL A 433 -13.04 -11.58 22.29
N GLN A 434 -13.96 -10.60 22.24
CA GLN A 434 -14.92 -10.37 23.31
C GLN A 434 -16.08 -11.39 23.27
N GLU A 435 -16.47 -11.78 22.05
CA GLU A 435 -17.49 -12.78 21.79
C GLU A 435 -16.99 -13.75 20.70
N PRO A 436 -17.36 -15.04 20.78
CA PRO A 436 -16.97 -16.01 19.75
C PRO A 436 -17.42 -15.58 18.35
N ILE A 437 -16.56 -15.74 17.37
CA ILE A 437 -16.82 -15.45 15.96
C ILE A 437 -16.99 -16.77 15.22
N GLU A 438 -18.13 -16.95 14.55
CA GLU A 438 -18.36 -18.10 13.68
C GLU A 438 -17.66 -17.87 12.35
N GLU A 439 -16.47 -18.46 12.19
CA GLU A 439 -15.66 -18.35 10.97
C GLU A 439 -16.02 -19.44 9.96
N LEU A 440 -15.71 -19.15 8.68
CA LEU A 440 -15.79 -20.16 7.63
C LEU A 440 -14.91 -21.37 7.94
N THR A 441 -15.44 -22.53 7.61
CA THR A 441 -14.69 -23.80 7.66
C THR A 441 -14.57 -24.35 6.27
N ALA A 442 -13.35 -24.71 5.86
CA ALA A 442 -13.12 -25.32 4.56
C ALA A 442 -13.90 -26.63 4.40
N PRO A 443 -14.47 -26.89 3.23
CA PRO A 443 -15.00 -28.22 2.92
C PRO A 443 -13.86 -29.25 2.93
N LEU A 444 -14.15 -30.49 3.34
CA LEU A 444 -13.17 -31.57 3.24
C LEU A 444 -12.76 -31.74 1.78
N ARG A 445 -11.45 -31.72 1.55
CA ARG A 445 -10.89 -31.99 0.22
C ARG A 445 -10.87 -33.50 -0.02
N GLY A 446 -11.30 -33.92 -1.19
CA GLY A 446 -11.07 -35.28 -1.61
C GLY A 446 -9.57 -35.57 -1.77
N LYS A 447 -9.18 -36.82 -1.69
CA LYS A 447 -7.78 -37.21 -1.95
C LYS A 447 -7.42 -36.87 -3.39
N GLU A 448 -6.44 -35.99 -3.56
CA GLU A 448 -5.91 -35.62 -4.86
C GLU A 448 -5.07 -36.76 -5.45
N GLU A 449 -5.32 -37.11 -6.70
CA GLU A 449 -4.52 -38.09 -7.43
C GLU A 449 -3.22 -37.39 -7.89
N LEU A 450 -2.12 -37.77 -7.29
CA LEU A 450 -0.79 -37.25 -7.64
C LEU A 450 -0.11 -38.11 -8.69
N PRO A 451 0.70 -37.54 -9.59
CA PRO A 451 1.50 -38.31 -10.54
C PRO A 451 2.35 -39.39 -9.82
N ALA A 452 2.39 -40.60 -10.41
CA ALA A 452 3.09 -41.72 -9.77
C ALA A 452 4.62 -41.49 -9.63
N ASP A 453 5.19 -40.68 -10.52
CA ASP A 453 6.60 -40.34 -10.62
C ASP A 453 6.95 -39.02 -9.89
N ILE A 454 5.99 -38.43 -9.15
CA ILE A 454 6.23 -37.18 -8.45
C ILE A 454 7.35 -37.32 -7.38
N THR A 455 8.24 -36.36 -7.35
CA THR A 455 9.32 -36.29 -6.34
C THR A 455 8.74 -36.19 -4.94
N ARG A 456 9.15 -37.10 -4.02
CA ARG A 456 8.75 -37.10 -2.62
C ARG A 456 9.98 -36.96 -1.73
N ILE A 457 9.94 -35.98 -0.83
CA ILE A 457 11.04 -35.68 0.08
C ILE A 457 10.51 -35.75 1.51
N THR A 458 11.10 -36.62 2.32
CA THR A 458 10.78 -36.67 3.75
C THR A 458 11.53 -35.58 4.48
N ILE A 459 10.82 -34.80 5.29
CA ILE A 459 11.36 -33.71 6.09
C ILE A 459 11.89 -34.29 7.41
N ASP A 460 13.15 -33.97 7.72
CA ASP A 460 13.72 -34.29 9.02
C ASP A 460 13.22 -33.34 10.11
N SER A 461 12.34 -33.84 10.98
CA SER A 461 11.81 -33.07 12.09
C SER A 461 12.87 -32.62 13.10
N ALA A 462 14.02 -33.33 13.16
CA ALA A 462 15.12 -32.95 14.06
C ALA A 462 15.83 -31.63 13.63
N ALA A 463 15.59 -31.19 12.40
CA ALA A 463 16.10 -29.90 11.90
C ALA A 463 15.33 -28.68 12.41
N PHE A 464 14.27 -28.87 13.20
CA PHE A 464 13.42 -27.78 13.69
C PHE A 464 13.59 -27.62 15.19
N GLU A 465 14.03 -26.44 15.60
CA GLU A 465 14.00 -26.01 16.98
C GLU A 465 12.71 -25.22 17.25
N THR A 466 12.02 -25.57 18.35
CA THR A 466 10.86 -24.82 18.80
C THR A 466 11.31 -23.50 19.45
N VAL A 467 10.85 -22.39 18.91
CA VAL A 467 11.05 -21.07 19.50
C VAL A 467 10.02 -20.85 20.61
N VAL A 468 10.47 -20.49 21.81
CA VAL A 468 9.57 -20.12 22.93
C VAL A 468 9.80 -18.66 23.24
N HIS A 469 8.80 -17.84 23.00
CA HIS A 469 8.88 -16.41 23.27
C HIS A 469 8.71 -16.12 24.76
N SER A 470 9.46 -15.12 25.25
CA SER A 470 9.35 -14.60 26.61
C SER A 470 8.79 -13.18 26.58
N TYR A 471 7.92 -12.86 27.55
CA TYR A 471 7.17 -11.61 27.56
C TYR A 471 7.58 -10.76 28.75
N ASN A 472 8.70 -10.10 28.61
CA ASN A 472 9.24 -9.20 29.62
C ASN A 472 8.90 -7.74 29.27
N THR A 473 8.90 -6.87 30.28
CA THR A 473 8.90 -5.42 30.03
C THR A 473 10.16 -5.05 29.24
N PRO A 474 10.03 -4.40 28.08
CA PRO A 474 11.20 -4.02 27.28
C PRO A 474 12.14 -3.12 28.07
N ASP A 475 13.44 -3.34 27.92
CA ASP A 475 14.48 -2.54 28.56
C ASP A 475 14.51 -1.10 27.98
N GLU A 476 14.95 -0.15 28.80
CA GLU A 476 15.26 1.20 28.35
C GLU A 476 16.52 1.15 27.45
N CYS A 477 16.57 1.97 26.39
CA CYS A 477 17.71 2.06 25.48
C CYS A 477 19.02 2.34 26.24
N ALA A 478 19.98 1.44 26.18
CA ALA A 478 21.25 1.52 26.90
C ALA A 478 22.33 2.38 26.19
N ASP A 479 22.03 2.98 25.02
CA ASP A 479 22.99 3.83 24.30
C ASP A 479 23.50 4.97 25.22
N PRO A 480 24.82 5.09 25.45
CA PRO A 480 25.39 6.12 26.34
C PRO A 480 25.03 7.56 25.90
N ARG A 481 24.89 7.83 24.61
CA ARG A 481 24.47 9.14 24.06
C ARG A 481 23.07 9.47 24.52
N VAL A 482 22.14 8.49 24.41
CA VAL A 482 20.76 8.59 24.86
C VAL A 482 20.70 8.81 26.35
N GLN A 483 21.38 7.96 27.14
CA GLN A 483 21.38 8.02 28.60
C GLN A 483 21.96 9.37 29.12
N LYS A 484 23.03 9.85 28.50
CA LYS A 484 23.61 11.16 28.82
C LYS A 484 22.61 12.30 28.71
N PHE A 485 21.81 12.32 27.62
CA PHE A 485 20.81 13.35 27.41
C PHE A 485 19.55 13.13 28.28
N LEU A 486 19.00 11.90 28.30
CA LEU A 486 17.80 11.54 29.05
C LEU A 486 17.91 11.85 30.55
N ASN A 487 19.07 11.61 31.15
CA ASN A 487 19.32 11.87 32.57
C ASN A 487 19.34 13.38 32.93
N THR A 488 19.38 14.27 31.94
CA THR A 488 19.26 15.72 32.16
C THR A 488 17.80 16.23 32.14
N LEU A 489 16.85 15.36 31.82
CA LEU A 489 15.44 15.73 31.57
C LEU A 489 14.59 15.57 32.83
N THR A 490 13.73 16.56 33.07
CA THR A 490 12.59 16.45 33.98
C THR A 490 11.47 15.62 33.31
N GLU A 491 10.52 15.11 34.10
CA GLU A 491 9.32 14.40 33.57
C GLU A 491 8.55 15.28 32.57
N GLN A 492 8.40 16.57 32.84
CA GLN A 492 7.74 17.49 31.92
C GLN A 492 8.50 17.66 30.60
N GLU A 493 9.82 17.68 30.64
CA GLU A 493 10.66 17.75 29.43
C GLU A 493 10.61 16.44 28.63
N MET A 494 10.55 15.28 29.30
CA MET A 494 10.34 14.00 28.64
C MET A 494 9.00 13.97 27.89
N VAL A 495 7.92 14.50 28.49
CA VAL A 495 6.62 14.65 27.82
C VAL A 495 6.70 15.55 26.59
N GLU A 496 7.55 16.58 26.58
CA GLU A 496 7.77 17.41 25.39
C GLU A 496 8.46 16.64 24.25
N ILE A 497 9.28 15.64 24.53
CA ILE A 497 9.97 14.81 23.52
C ILE A 497 9.03 13.79 22.89
N VAL A 498 8.21 13.12 23.69
CA VAL A 498 7.30 12.05 23.24
C VAL A 498 6.01 12.57 22.58
N VAL A 499 5.79 13.88 22.60
CA VAL A 499 4.65 14.52 21.93
C VAL A 499 5.14 15.34 20.76
N GLY A 500 4.73 14.93 19.56
CA GLY A 500 5.16 15.56 18.32
C GLY A 500 4.60 16.96 18.08
N ILE A 501 4.90 17.48 16.90
CA ILE A 501 4.40 18.76 16.38
C ILE A 501 3.79 18.47 15.00
N GLY A 502 2.51 18.76 14.83
CA GLY A 502 1.81 18.59 13.55
C GLY A 502 2.21 19.64 12.50
N MET A 503 1.66 19.47 11.29
CA MET A 503 1.93 20.31 10.12
C MET A 503 1.86 21.81 10.40
N PHE A 504 0.83 22.26 11.11
CA PHE A 504 0.58 23.68 11.43
C PHE A 504 1.12 24.11 12.80
N GLY A 505 1.81 23.20 13.50
CA GLY A 505 2.31 23.47 14.85
C GLY A 505 3.64 24.23 14.84
N GLY A 506 3.84 25.08 15.85
CA GLY A 506 5.02 25.76 16.36
C GLY A 506 6.18 26.12 15.42
N LYS A 507 7.09 26.97 15.89
CA LYS A 507 8.32 27.28 15.16
C LYS A 507 9.28 26.08 15.23
N LYS A 508 9.79 25.66 14.07
CA LYS A 508 10.77 24.58 13.90
C LYS A 508 12.14 25.16 13.60
N ARG A 509 13.20 24.58 14.15
CA ARG A 509 14.58 24.92 13.79
C ARG A 509 14.95 24.34 12.43
N PHE A 510 14.79 23.03 12.27
CA PHE A 510 14.80 22.43 10.94
C PHE A 510 13.36 22.41 10.40
N ASN A 511 13.15 23.02 9.28
CA ASN A 511 11.84 23.13 8.62
C ASN A 511 11.89 22.51 7.23
N LEU A 512 11.22 21.39 7.06
CA LEU A 512 10.94 20.79 5.77
C LEU A 512 9.53 21.22 5.36
N PRO A 513 9.37 22.12 4.39
CA PRO A 513 8.05 22.58 3.94
C PRO A 513 7.17 21.42 3.48
N GLY A 514 5.96 21.33 4.01
CA GLY A 514 5.03 20.24 3.71
C GLY A 514 5.21 18.98 4.55
N SER A 515 6.20 18.91 5.47
CA SER A 515 6.26 17.81 6.44
C SER A 515 4.97 17.72 7.24
N VAL A 516 4.42 16.50 7.37
CA VAL A 516 3.15 16.27 8.07
C VAL A 516 3.31 16.33 9.59
N GLY A 517 4.53 16.13 10.07
CA GLY A 517 4.89 16.17 11.47
C GLY A 517 6.36 16.44 11.71
N ASN A 518 6.69 16.73 12.96
CA ASN A 518 8.06 16.89 13.45
C ASN A 518 8.13 16.46 14.91
N THR A 519 9.34 16.16 15.40
CA THR A 519 9.63 16.15 16.82
C THR A 519 9.85 17.57 17.34
N THR A 520 9.90 17.74 18.65
CA THR A 520 10.08 19.07 19.27
C THR A 520 11.44 19.68 18.97
N SER A 521 11.50 20.98 18.69
CA SER A 521 12.75 21.76 18.56
C SER A 521 13.17 22.48 19.85
N LYS A 522 12.50 22.22 20.96
CA LYS A 522 12.76 22.90 22.26
C LYS A 522 14.17 22.65 22.79
N PHE A 523 14.76 21.54 22.45
CA PHE A 523 16.06 21.10 22.97
C PHE A 523 17.23 21.35 22.01
N TRP A 524 17.01 22.08 20.93
CA TRP A 524 18.02 22.36 19.92
C TRP A 524 19.28 23.01 20.53
N ASP A 525 19.10 24.02 21.37
CA ASP A 525 20.20 24.70 22.01
C ASP A 525 20.83 23.88 23.17
N ARG A 526 20.26 22.68 23.47
CA ARG A 526 20.82 21.69 24.41
C ARG A 526 21.42 20.47 23.70
N GLY A 527 21.53 20.53 22.37
CA GLY A 527 22.18 19.49 21.57
C GLY A 527 21.27 18.39 21.02
N LEU A 528 19.95 18.62 20.98
CA LEU A 528 19.00 17.67 20.37
C LEU A 528 18.18 18.35 19.27
N ALA A 529 18.36 17.92 18.01
CA ALA A 529 17.65 18.43 16.86
C ALA A 529 16.15 18.09 16.88
N ASN A 530 15.36 18.72 15.99
CA ASN A 530 14.07 18.19 15.59
C ASN A 530 14.20 17.49 14.25
N VAL A 531 13.40 16.45 14.03
CA VAL A 531 13.36 15.70 12.79
C VAL A 531 12.00 15.80 12.11
N ALA A 532 12.00 15.73 10.77
CA ALA A 532 10.80 15.84 9.97
C ALA A 532 10.21 14.45 9.65
N LEU A 533 8.86 14.37 9.65
CA LEU A 533 8.07 13.23 9.24
C LEU A 533 7.33 13.60 7.95
N CYS A 534 7.49 12.80 6.90
CA CYS A 534 6.91 13.03 5.58
C CYS A 534 5.96 11.90 5.22
N ASP A 535 4.76 12.25 4.78
CA ASP A 535 3.76 11.30 4.31
C ASP A 535 3.98 10.93 2.84
N GLY A 536 3.10 10.11 2.27
CA GLY A 536 3.01 9.78 0.87
C GLY A 536 3.44 8.35 0.53
N PRO A 537 2.54 7.34 0.62
CA PRO A 537 2.87 5.96 0.24
C PRO A 537 3.38 5.80 -1.20
N ALA A 538 2.91 6.63 -2.14
CA ALA A 538 3.37 6.59 -3.53
C ALA A 538 4.61 7.47 -3.82
N GLY A 539 5.31 7.96 -2.78
CA GLY A 539 6.46 8.86 -2.86
C GLY A 539 6.41 9.94 -1.78
N LEU A 540 7.45 10.74 -1.60
CA LEU A 540 7.45 11.77 -0.56
C LEU A 540 6.42 12.86 -0.84
N ARG A 541 5.44 13.02 0.07
CA ARG A 541 4.50 14.13 0.03
C ARG A 541 5.04 15.31 0.85
N ILE A 542 5.66 16.24 0.15
CA ILE A 542 6.13 17.51 0.69
C ILE A 542 5.64 18.67 -0.18
N GLN A 543 5.87 19.90 0.23
CA GLN A 543 5.41 21.07 -0.51
C GLN A 543 6.30 21.30 -1.73
N LYS A 544 5.74 21.25 -2.95
CA LYS A 544 6.53 21.45 -4.19
C LYS A 544 7.08 22.88 -4.34
N ILE A 545 6.28 23.89 -3.93
CA ILE A 545 6.68 25.30 -3.96
C ILE A 545 6.31 25.95 -2.65
N SER A 546 7.26 26.67 -2.05
CA SER A 546 7.10 27.46 -0.84
C SER A 546 7.76 28.82 -1.03
N THR A 547 7.57 29.76 -0.10
CA THR A 547 8.25 31.06 -0.13
C THR A 547 8.97 31.32 1.20
N LEU A 548 10.08 32.01 1.10
CA LEU A 548 10.86 32.53 2.23
C LEU A 548 10.64 34.04 2.30
N ASP A 549 9.98 34.51 3.36
CA ASP A 549 9.76 35.94 3.58
C ASP A 549 11.03 36.61 4.14
N LYS A 550 11.03 37.97 4.15
CA LYS A 550 12.16 38.77 4.66
C LYS A 550 12.42 38.55 6.16
N ALA A 551 11.48 38.02 6.91
CA ALA A 551 11.63 37.68 8.33
C ALA A 551 12.18 36.27 8.55
N GLY A 552 12.41 35.49 7.46
CA GLY A 552 12.89 34.12 7.52
C GLY A 552 11.80 33.09 7.78
N ASN A 553 10.52 33.42 7.59
CA ASN A 553 9.43 32.44 7.70
C ASN A 553 9.19 31.77 6.34
N ILE A 554 8.94 30.47 6.39
CA ILE A 554 8.63 29.66 5.21
C ILE A 554 7.12 29.43 5.18
N LYS A 555 6.48 29.76 4.05
CA LYS A 555 5.06 29.56 3.79
C LYS A 555 4.86 28.75 2.51
N ALA A 556 3.88 27.86 2.53
CA ALA A 556 3.44 27.14 1.33
C ALA A 556 2.84 28.10 0.30
N VAL A 557 3.04 27.86 -0.99
CA VAL A 557 2.32 28.57 -2.07
C VAL A 557 0.99 27.87 -2.36
N GLU A 558 1.00 26.54 -2.30
CA GLU A 558 -0.19 25.70 -2.39
C GLU A 558 -0.29 24.84 -1.13
N LEU A 559 -1.49 24.42 -0.77
CA LEU A 559 -1.66 23.54 0.38
C LEU A 559 -1.26 22.11 -0.01
N ALA A 560 -0.58 21.40 0.89
CA ALA A 560 0.03 20.10 0.62
C ALA A 560 -0.98 18.98 0.29
N MET A 561 -2.26 19.17 0.58
CA MET A 561 -3.33 18.24 0.27
C MET A 561 -4.42 18.98 -0.52
N SER A 562 -4.90 18.36 -1.59
CA SER A 562 -5.98 18.88 -2.44
C SER A 562 -7.27 19.15 -1.64
N THR A 563 -7.52 18.37 -0.60
CA THR A 563 -8.64 18.53 0.32
C THR A 563 -8.68 19.92 0.98
N PHE A 564 -7.53 20.54 1.23
CA PHE A 564 -7.47 21.89 1.82
C PHE A 564 -7.83 23.00 0.81
N ASN A 565 -7.93 22.71 -0.49
CA ASN A 565 -8.41 23.66 -1.48
C ASN A 565 -9.88 24.07 -1.25
N ALA A 566 -10.62 23.29 -0.46
CA ALA A 566 -11.97 23.63 -0.02
C ALA A 566 -12.05 24.76 1.01
N PHE A 567 -10.93 25.16 1.63
CA PHE A 567 -10.95 26.28 2.57
C PHE A 567 -11.33 27.61 1.90
N PRO A 568 -12.06 28.50 2.61
CA PRO A 568 -12.36 29.84 2.13
C PRO A 568 -11.10 30.63 1.78
N ASP A 569 -11.16 31.47 0.73
CA ASP A 569 -9.99 32.21 0.23
C ASP A 569 -9.32 33.12 1.27
N PHE A 570 -10.09 33.66 2.21
CA PHE A 570 -9.53 34.48 3.30
C PHE A 570 -8.67 33.64 4.24
N VAL A 571 -9.01 32.36 4.47
CA VAL A 571 -8.21 31.42 5.27
C VAL A 571 -6.94 31.05 4.51
N LYS A 572 -7.08 30.73 3.21
CA LYS A 572 -5.94 30.42 2.35
C LYS A 572 -4.92 31.55 2.33
N LYS A 573 -5.38 32.80 2.12
CA LYS A 573 -4.50 34.00 2.11
C LYS A 573 -3.70 34.22 3.39
N CYS A 574 -4.19 33.71 4.53
CA CYS A 574 -3.43 33.79 5.80
C CYS A 574 -2.33 32.72 5.91
N ILE A 575 -2.47 31.61 5.19
CA ILE A 575 -1.62 30.42 5.32
C ILE A 575 -0.60 30.34 4.20
N VAL A 576 -0.97 30.74 2.97
CA VAL A 576 -0.10 30.67 1.79
C VAL A 576 0.82 31.87 1.64
N GLY A 577 2.00 31.64 1.06
CA GLY A 577 2.95 32.70 0.67
C GLY A 577 2.66 33.22 -0.73
N ASP A 578 3.25 34.36 -1.06
CA ASP A 578 3.11 35.01 -2.36
C ASP A 578 4.45 34.96 -3.09
N PRO A 579 4.62 34.11 -4.10
CA PRO A 579 5.90 33.95 -4.80
C PRO A 579 6.34 35.19 -5.60
N GLU A 580 5.43 36.16 -5.82
CA GLU A 580 5.78 37.43 -6.47
C GLU A 580 6.43 38.43 -5.48
N LYS A 581 6.19 38.25 -4.17
CA LYS A 581 6.68 39.14 -3.11
C LYS A 581 7.84 38.55 -2.32
N ASP A 582 7.85 37.23 -2.15
CA ASP A 582 8.81 36.49 -1.33
C ASP A 582 9.70 35.60 -2.21
N THR A 583 10.84 35.17 -1.69
CA THR A 583 11.77 34.30 -2.44
C THR A 583 11.20 32.88 -2.57
N PRO A 584 11.01 32.33 -3.77
CA PRO A 584 10.51 30.99 -3.96
C PRO A 584 11.52 29.92 -3.55
N LEU A 585 11.01 28.81 -3.03
CA LEU A 585 11.74 27.61 -2.65
C LEU A 585 11.05 26.40 -3.32
N TYR A 586 11.86 25.50 -3.86
CA TYR A 586 11.40 24.37 -4.66
C TYR A 586 11.80 23.03 -4.06
N GLN A 587 10.88 22.04 -4.07
CA GLN A 587 11.07 20.67 -3.60
C GLN A 587 10.23 19.71 -4.44
N TYR A 588 10.72 19.34 -5.61
CA TYR A 588 9.98 18.42 -6.46
C TYR A 588 10.32 16.97 -6.12
N THR A 589 9.30 16.20 -5.83
CA THR A 589 9.37 14.76 -5.56
C THR A 589 8.75 13.97 -6.70
N THR A 590 8.89 12.65 -6.67
CA THR A 590 8.41 11.75 -7.72
C THR A 590 7.17 11.01 -7.23
N ALA A 591 6.08 11.08 -7.98
CA ALA A 591 4.96 10.18 -7.76
C ALA A 591 5.26 8.86 -8.48
N PHE A 592 5.65 7.84 -7.72
CA PHE A 592 5.74 6.46 -8.20
C PHE A 592 4.33 5.88 -8.40
N PRO A 593 4.18 4.77 -9.14
CA PRO A 593 2.93 4.02 -9.10
C PRO A 593 2.52 3.71 -7.65
N VAL A 594 1.22 3.67 -7.38
CA VAL A 594 0.72 3.32 -6.04
C VAL A 594 1.13 1.90 -5.63
N MET A 595 1.11 1.59 -4.33
CA MET A 595 1.63 0.31 -3.84
C MET A 595 0.92 -0.90 -4.43
N ASN A 596 -0.38 -0.82 -4.69
CA ASN A 596 -1.10 -1.87 -5.42
C ASN A 596 -0.50 -2.09 -6.84
N ALA A 597 -0.24 -1.01 -7.60
CA ALA A 597 0.41 -1.11 -8.91
C ALA A 597 1.84 -1.66 -8.82
N LEU A 598 2.61 -1.22 -7.84
CA LEU A 598 3.96 -1.74 -7.59
C LEU A 598 3.94 -3.23 -7.22
N ALA A 599 2.96 -3.68 -6.44
CA ALA A 599 2.80 -5.09 -6.07
C ALA A 599 2.53 -5.97 -7.29
N GLN A 600 1.81 -5.45 -8.29
CA GLN A 600 1.56 -6.16 -9.56
C GLN A 600 2.83 -6.42 -10.38
N SER A 601 3.94 -5.76 -10.05
CA SER A 601 5.23 -6.09 -10.67
C SER A 601 5.78 -7.44 -10.24
N TRP A 602 5.45 -7.93 -9.04
CA TRP A 602 6.02 -9.14 -8.41
C TRP A 602 7.55 -9.15 -8.45
N ASN A 603 8.18 -7.98 -8.34
CA ASN A 603 9.61 -7.77 -8.56
C ASN A 603 10.27 -7.11 -7.34
N THR A 604 10.98 -7.91 -6.56
CA THR A 604 11.67 -7.43 -5.35
C THR A 604 12.81 -6.46 -5.66
N ASP A 605 13.51 -6.64 -6.80
CA ASP A 605 14.62 -5.76 -7.20
C ASP A 605 14.11 -4.38 -7.60
N LEU A 606 12.95 -4.34 -8.28
CA LEU A 606 12.27 -3.08 -8.60
C LEU A 606 11.81 -2.38 -7.32
N MET A 607 11.21 -3.11 -6.36
CA MET A 607 10.80 -2.55 -5.07
C MET A 607 11.98 -1.95 -4.30
N TYR A 608 13.11 -2.66 -4.26
CA TYR A 608 14.34 -2.15 -3.66
C TYR A 608 14.84 -0.88 -4.38
N THR A 609 14.77 -0.86 -5.72
CA THR A 609 15.19 0.29 -6.54
C THR A 609 14.29 1.52 -6.31
N VAL A 610 12.97 1.33 -6.23
CA VAL A 610 12.02 2.41 -5.86
C VAL A 610 12.32 2.91 -4.45
N GLY A 611 12.59 2.00 -3.50
CA GLY A 611 13.01 2.38 -2.14
C GLY A 611 14.27 3.24 -2.13
N LYS A 612 15.28 2.91 -2.94
CA LYS A 612 16.50 3.73 -3.11
C LYS A 612 16.21 5.11 -3.69
N ALA A 613 15.29 5.19 -4.64
CA ALA A 613 14.88 6.46 -5.23
C ALA A 613 14.20 7.37 -4.19
N ILE A 614 13.34 6.80 -3.34
CA ILE A 614 12.71 7.51 -2.21
C ILE A 614 13.78 7.94 -1.19
N PHE A 615 14.72 7.06 -0.85
CA PHE A 615 15.85 7.41 0.03
C PHE A 615 16.65 8.62 -0.50
N ALA A 616 16.90 8.68 -1.81
CA ALA A 616 17.60 9.80 -2.42
C ALA A 616 16.83 11.13 -2.22
N GLU A 617 15.50 11.12 -2.32
CA GLU A 617 14.65 12.27 -2.01
C GLU A 617 14.65 12.63 -0.53
N MET A 618 14.57 11.62 0.36
CA MET A 618 14.68 11.84 1.81
C MET A 618 16.00 12.51 2.17
N LYS A 619 17.11 12.08 1.55
CA LYS A 619 18.46 12.61 1.78
C LYS A 619 18.59 14.05 1.26
N GLU A 620 18.07 14.32 0.06
CA GLU A 620 18.08 15.66 -0.53
C GLU A 620 17.35 16.67 0.34
N TYR A 621 16.16 16.32 0.84
CA TYR A 621 15.30 17.25 1.58
C TYR A 621 15.43 17.17 3.09
N GLY A 622 16.16 16.18 3.63
CA GLY A 622 16.38 16.01 5.07
C GLY A 622 15.18 15.41 5.81
N CYS A 623 14.43 14.52 5.17
CA CYS A 623 13.36 13.75 5.79
C CYS A 623 13.95 12.57 6.58
N THR A 624 13.61 12.42 7.87
CA THR A 624 14.05 11.28 8.69
C THR A 624 13.07 10.13 8.64
N TYR A 625 11.76 10.41 8.72
CA TYR A 625 10.71 9.39 8.68
C TYR A 625 9.85 9.53 7.44
N TRP A 626 9.85 8.54 6.59
CA TRP A 626 8.85 8.37 5.55
C TRP A 626 7.72 7.50 6.09
N LEU A 627 6.47 8.06 6.13
CA LEU A 627 5.30 7.39 6.71
C LEU A 627 4.70 6.38 5.74
N ALA A 628 5.49 5.41 5.36
CA ALA A 628 5.20 4.28 4.47
C ALA A 628 6.29 3.19 4.67
N PRO A 629 6.10 1.98 4.12
CA PRO A 629 4.97 1.52 3.32
C PRO A 629 3.71 1.27 4.15
N ALA A 630 2.54 1.33 3.47
CA ALA A 630 1.26 0.90 4.04
C ALA A 630 0.97 -0.54 3.59
N ILE A 631 0.74 -1.46 4.55
CA ILE A 631 0.78 -2.92 4.28
C ILE A 631 -0.41 -3.69 4.86
N ASN A 632 -1.54 -3.04 5.05
CA ASN A 632 -2.77 -3.76 5.40
C ASN A 632 -3.22 -4.65 4.23
N ILE A 633 -3.94 -5.71 4.55
CA ILE A 633 -4.38 -6.70 3.56
C ILE A 633 -5.61 -6.18 2.79
N HIS A 634 -5.70 -6.42 1.49
CA HIS A 634 -6.89 -6.17 0.68
C HIS A 634 -7.98 -7.19 1.03
N ARG A 635 -8.70 -6.92 2.11
CA ARG A 635 -9.79 -7.80 2.59
C ARG A 635 -11.04 -7.69 1.72
N ASN A 636 -11.38 -6.48 1.30
CA ASN A 636 -12.53 -6.18 0.45
C ASN A 636 -12.16 -5.05 -0.54
N PRO A 637 -12.57 -5.14 -1.82
CA PRO A 637 -12.21 -4.16 -2.85
C PRO A 637 -12.80 -2.76 -2.60
N LEU A 638 -13.78 -2.63 -1.71
CA LEU A 638 -14.38 -1.34 -1.36
C LEU A 638 -13.57 -0.56 -0.33
N CYS A 639 -12.58 -1.14 0.35
CA CYS A 639 -11.73 -0.36 1.26
C CYS A 639 -11.07 0.79 0.51
N GLY A 640 -11.32 2.03 0.97
CA GLY A 640 -10.90 3.24 0.28
C GLY A 640 -9.39 3.39 0.14
N ARG A 641 -8.60 2.73 0.99
CA ARG A 641 -7.13 2.79 1.00
C ARG A 641 -6.42 1.62 0.33
N ASN A 642 -7.13 0.70 -0.34
CA ASN A 642 -6.47 -0.41 -1.04
C ASN A 642 -5.45 0.06 -2.08
N PHE A 643 -5.60 1.24 -2.68
CA PHE A 643 -4.62 1.78 -3.63
C PHE A 643 -3.21 1.89 -3.03
N GLU A 644 -3.09 2.21 -1.74
CA GLU A 644 -1.81 2.37 -1.04
C GLU A 644 -1.34 1.10 -0.30
N TYR A 645 -2.14 0.04 -0.29
CA TYR A 645 -1.79 -1.27 0.21
C TYR A 645 -1.32 -2.16 -0.96
N TYR A 646 -0.67 -3.30 -0.67
CA TYR A 646 -0.03 -4.11 -1.70
C TYR A 646 -0.94 -5.17 -2.30
N SER A 647 -1.57 -6.00 -1.46
CA SER A 647 -2.20 -7.25 -1.90
C SER A 647 -3.18 -7.82 -0.88
N GLU A 648 -4.01 -8.76 -1.35
CA GLU A 648 -4.79 -9.67 -0.49
C GLU A 648 -3.91 -10.74 0.18
N ASP A 649 -2.69 -10.98 -0.33
CA ASP A 649 -1.79 -12.00 0.16
C ASP A 649 -0.72 -11.43 1.11
N PRO A 650 -0.62 -11.94 2.36
CA PRO A 650 0.33 -11.44 3.33
C PRO A 650 1.80 -11.73 2.96
N ARG A 651 2.09 -12.82 2.23
CA ARG A 651 3.44 -13.17 1.81
C ARG A 651 3.94 -12.24 0.71
N LEU A 652 3.12 -12.00 -0.33
CA LEU A 652 3.45 -11.04 -1.38
C LEU A 652 3.68 -9.64 -0.78
N THR A 653 2.75 -9.21 0.08
CA THR A 653 2.84 -7.92 0.77
C THR A 653 4.12 -7.80 1.59
N GLY A 654 4.42 -8.78 2.44
CA GLY A 654 5.57 -8.74 3.35
C GLY A 654 6.91 -8.74 2.62
N VAL A 655 7.08 -9.60 1.61
CA VAL A 655 8.31 -9.70 0.82
C VAL A 655 8.60 -8.41 0.05
N LEU A 656 7.58 -7.85 -0.60
CA LEU A 656 7.74 -6.61 -1.37
C LEU A 656 7.97 -5.40 -0.44
N ALA A 657 7.25 -5.31 0.68
CA ALA A 657 7.45 -4.25 1.67
C ALA A 657 8.84 -4.34 2.34
N ALA A 658 9.33 -5.55 2.59
CA ALA A 658 10.70 -5.76 3.11
C ALA A 658 11.75 -5.28 2.09
N ALA A 659 11.57 -5.59 0.80
CA ALA A 659 12.47 -5.11 -0.25
C ALA A 659 12.49 -3.58 -0.34
N MET A 660 11.31 -2.94 -0.33
CA MET A 660 11.16 -1.48 -0.29
C MET A 660 11.87 -0.88 0.93
N THR A 661 11.63 -1.44 2.12
CA THR A 661 12.22 -1.01 3.39
C THR A 661 13.76 -1.05 3.34
N LYS A 662 14.34 -2.14 2.82
CA LYS A 662 15.80 -2.25 2.62
C LYS A 662 16.32 -1.18 1.65
N GLY A 663 15.55 -0.85 0.62
CA GLY A 663 15.87 0.21 -0.32
C GLY A 663 15.88 1.60 0.32
N VAL A 664 14.94 1.89 1.21
CA VAL A 664 14.85 3.19 1.90
C VAL A 664 15.89 3.32 3.00
N GLN A 665 16.10 2.30 3.81
CA GLN A 665 16.98 2.34 4.99
C GLN A 665 18.45 2.08 4.65
N GLN A 666 18.97 2.71 3.57
CA GLN A 666 20.37 2.56 3.12
C GLN A 666 21.39 3.11 4.10
N GLU A 667 21.02 4.14 4.86
CA GLU A 667 21.87 4.80 5.86
C GLU A 667 21.05 4.99 7.14
N GLU A 668 21.76 4.92 8.27
CA GLU A 668 21.17 5.17 9.59
C GLU A 668 20.61 6.59 9.69
N GLY A 669 19.40 6.70 10.23
CA GLY A 669 18.69 7.98 10.39
C GLY A 669 17.67 8.27 9.28
N TYR A 670 17.55 7.37 8.28
CA TYR A 670 16.49 7.39 7.28
C TYR A 670 15.62 6.16 7.47
N TYR A 671 14.37 6.36 7.89
CA TYR A 671 13.51 5.29 8.37
C TYR A 671 12.18 5.25 7.62
N VAL A 672 11.74 4.04 7.28
CA VAL A 672 10.34 3.79 6.95
C VAL A 672 9.51 3.83 8.22
N THR A 673 8.22 4.14 8.10
CA THR A 673 7.21 3.94 9.14
C THR A 673 6.13 3.04 8.58
N VAL A 674 6.25 1.75 8.87
CA VAL A 674 5.31 0.73 8.36
C VAL A 674 3.94 0.92 9.00
N LYS A 675 2.86 0.95 8.21
CA LYS A 675 1.51 1.32 8.64
C LYS A 675 0.42 0.48 7.97
N HIS A 676 -0.79 0.36 8.51
CA HIS A 676 -1.25 0.80 9.82
C HIS A 676 -1.40 -0.43 10.74
N PHE A 677 -0.74 -0.46 11.85
CA PHE A 677 -0.62 -1.62 12.73
C PHE A 677 -1.74 -1.63 13.79
N ALA A 678 -2.82 -2.45 13.61
CA ALA A 678 -3.12 -3.37 12.55
C ALA A 678 -4.61 -3.34 12.19
N CYS A 679 -4.98 -4.09 11.13
CA CYS A 679 -6.38 -4.32 10.72
C CYS A 679 -7.16 -3.04 10.35
N ASN A 680 -6.52 -2.05 9.71
CA ASN A 680 -7.20 -0.87 9.15
C ASN A 680 -7.76 -1.20 7.76
N ASN A 681 -8.85 -1.99 7.73
CA ASN A 681 -9.45 -2.51 6.50
C ASN A 681 -10.81 -1.88 6.17
N GLN A 682 -11.23 -0.86 6.93
CA GLN A 682 -12.43 -0.05 6.72
C GLN A 682 -12.11 1.42 6.98
N GLU A 683 -12.47 2.30 6.06
CA GLU A 683 -12.29 3.75 6.19
C GLU A 683 -13.53 4.47 6.76
N ASP A 684 -14.74 4.02 6.39
CA ASP A 684 -15.97 4.56 6.97
C ASP A 684 -15.97 4.34 8.49
N ASN A 685 -16.06 5.44 9.26
CA ASN A 685 -15.99 5.43 10.73
C ASN A 685 -14.72 4.81 11.33
N ARG A 686 -13.58 4.83 10.63
CA ARG A 686 -12.31 4.19 11.02
C ARG A 686 -11.84 4.53 12.44
N ASN A 687 -12.20 5.71 12.95
CA ASN A 687 -11.86 6.16 14.31
C ASN A 687 -12.62 5.42 15.43
N HIS A 688 -13.68 4.68 15.11
CA HIS A 688 -14.56 4.07 16.12
C HIS A 688 -15.00 2.64 15.76
N VAL A 689 -14.59 2.12 14.61
CA VAL A 689 -14.85 0.73 14.24
C VAL A 689 -14.00 -0.21 15.08
N SER A 690 -14.55 -1.36 15.44
CA SER A 690 -13.81 -2.51 15.97
C SER A 690 -13.68 -3.57 14.88
N SER A 691 -12.45 -3.86 14.49
CA SER A 691 -12.12 -5.03 13.67
C SER A 691 -12.07 -6.25 14.58
N ASN A 692 -13.04 -7.16 14.42
CA ASN A 692 -13.21 -8.33 15.30
C ASN A 692 -12.84 -9.59 14.52
N LEU A 693 -11.82 -10.33 14.99
CA LEU A 693 -11.29 -11.52 14.32
C LEU A 693 -10.62 -12.47 15.32
N SER A 694 -10.52 -13.74 14.93
CA SER A 694 -9.79 -14.74 15.73
C SER A 694 -8.31 -14.42 15.84
N GLU A 695 -7.64 -14.94 16.86
CA GLU A 695 -6.19 -14.80 17.00
C GLU A 695 -5.46 -15.48 15.84
N ARG A 696 -6.00 -16.60 15.34
CA ARG A 696 -5.46 -17.29 14.18
C ARG A 696 -5.46 -16.41 12.92
N ALA A 697 -6.60 -15.84 12.55
CA ALA A 697 -6.70 -14.94 11.41
C ALA A 697 -5.78 -13.73 11.57
N LEU A 698 -5.73 -13.16 12.78
CA LEU A 698 -4.86 -12.04 13.11
C LEU A 698 -3.38 -12.39 12.85
N ARG A 699 -2.89 -13.53 13.34
CA ARG A 699 -1.49 -13.95 13.22
C ARG A 699 -1.10 -14.42 11.81
N GLU A 700 -1.96 -15.23 11.17
CA GLU A 700 -1.64 -15.84 9.87
C GLU A 700 -1.80 -14.85 8.70
N ILE A 701 -2.75 -13.91 8.79
CA ILE A 701 -3.09 -12.99 7.68
C ILE A 701 -2.67 -11.56 8.00
N TYR A 702 -3.21 -10.94 9.04
CA TYR A 702 -3.14 -9.49 9.22
C TYR A 702 -1.84 -9.00 9.86
N LEU A 703 -1.14 -9.84 10.63
CA LEU A 703 0.16 -9.51 11.23
C LEU A 703 1.35 -10.03 10.40
N ARG A 704 1.16 -11.01 9.54
CA ARG A 704 2.24 -11.69 8.82
C ARG A 704 3.10 -10.74 7.97
N ALA A 705 2.48 -9.81 7.24
CA ALA A 705 3.23 -8.85 6.42
C ALA A 705 4.06 -7.89 7.28
N PHE A 706 3.55 -7.48 8.44
CA PHE A 706 4.28 -6.67 9.41
C PHE A 706 5.46 -7.44 10.01
N GLU A 707 5.25 -8.70 10.41
CA GLU A 707 6.32 -9.58 10.89
C GLU A 707 7.47 -9.65 9.88
N GLU A 708 7.17 -9.96 8.61
CA GLU A 708 8.19 -10.07 7.57
C GLU A 708 8.94 -8.75 7.35
N THR A 709 8.23 -7.63 7.32
CA THR A 709 8.87 -6.31 7.14
C THR A 709 9.75 -5.93 8.33
N VAL A 710 9.32 -6.22 9.55
CA VAL A 710 10.09 -5.94 10.77
C VAL A 710 11.30 -6.86 10.87
N VAL A 711 11.10 -8.16 10.73
CA VAL A 711 12.14 -9.16 10.98
C VAL A 711 13.15 -9.23 9.83
N GLU A 712 12.66 -9.26 8.57
CA GLU A 712 13.53 -9.46 7.39
C GLU A 712 14.21 -8.17 6.91
N ALA A 713 13.60 -7.00 7.17
CA ALA A 713 14.13 -5.72 6.72
C ALA A 713 14.53 -4.78 7.87
N ASN A 714 14.36 -5.20 9.11
CA ASN A 714 14.72 -4.41 10.29
C ASN A 714 14.09 -3.00 10.24
N ALA A 715 12.77 -2.93 9.97
CA ALA A 715 12.05 -1.66 9.94
C ALA A 715 12.23 -0.91 11.26
N LYS A 716 12.49 0.39 11.21
CA LYS A 716 12.84 1.21 12.39
C LYS A 716 11.72 2.11 12.90
N SER A 717 10.56 2.10 12.24
CA SER A 717 9.36 2.73 12.79
C SER A 717 8.09 2.00 12.37
N ILE A 718 7.10 2.03 13.26
CA ILE A 718 5.75 1.48 13.08
C ILE A 718 4.74 2.56 13.44
N MET A 719 3.63 2.65 12.70
CA MET A 719 2.49 3.48 13.03
C MET A 719 1.29 2.63 13.39
N THR A 720 0.74 2.84 14.60
CA THR A 720 -0.51 2.19 15.03
C THR A 720 -1.71 2.76 14.28
N SER A 721 -2.75 1.96 14.09
CA SER A 721 -3.93 2.32 13.30
C SER A 721 -4.99 3.11 14.09
N TYR A 722 -6.07 3.53 13.41
CA TYR A 722 -7.18 4.27 14.04
C TYR A 722 -8.18 3.37 14.76
N ASN A 723 -8.41 2.18 14.25
CA ASN A 723 -9.49 1.28 14.67
C ASN A 723 -9.23 0.63 16.03
N ARG A 724 -10.28 0.05 16.57
CA ARG A 724 -10.15 -0.94 17.64
C ARG A 724 -9.88 -2.31 17.02
N LEU A 725 -9.15 -3.14 17.74
CA LEU A 725 -8.95 -4.55 17.46
C LEU A 725 -9.57 -5.34 18.62
N ASN A 726 -10.59 -6.15 18.33
CA ASN A 726 -11.33 -6.89 19.36
C ASN A 726 -11.73 -6.01 20.55
N GLY A 727 -12.23 -4.78 20.26
CA GLY A 727 -12.69 -3.81 21.25
C GLY A 727 -11.62 -2.87 21.82
N VAL A 728 -10.33 -3.15 21.65
CA VAL A 728 -9.22 -2.32 22.17
C VAL A 728 -8.62 -1.46 21.07
N TYR A 729 -8.49 -0.13 21.29
CA TYR A 729 -7.78 0.73 20.34
C TYR A 729 -6.36 0.24 20.12
N THR A 730 -5.93 0.10 18.87
CA THR A 730 -4.60 -0.44 18.54
C THR A 730 -3.45 0.33 19.19
N PRO A 731 -3.45 1.68 19.29
CA PRO A 731 -2.42 2.38 20.05
C PRO A 731 -2.41 2.05 21.55
N ASN A 732 -3.51 1.57 22.13
CA ASN A 732 -3.60 1.18 23.53
C ASN A 732 -3.36 -0.32 23.78
N SER A 733 -3.06 -1.09 22.73
CA SER A 733 -2.88 -2.53 22.83
C SER A 733 -1.47 -2.89 23.25
N TYR A 734 -1.27 -3.27 24.50
CA TYR A 734 -0.02 -3.84 25.01
C TYR A 734 0.35 -5.14 24.26
N ASP A 735 -0.65 -5.93 23.88
CA ASP A 735 -0.47 -7.16 23.13
C ASP A 735 0.21 -6.87 21.78
N LEU A 736 -0.28 -5.87 21.03
CA LEU A 736 0.32 -5.49 19.74
C LEU A 736 1.67 -4.78 19.92
N CYS A 737 1.69 -3.69 20.69
CA CYS A 737 2.85 -2.78 20.72
C CYS A 737 4.03 -3.35 21.52
N THR A 738 3.77 -4.23 22.50
CA THR A 738 4.84 -4.80 23.33
C THR A 738 5.00 -6.30 23.12
N LYS A 739 3.95 -7.13 23.34
CA LYS A 739 4.12 -8.59 23.23
C LYS A 739 4.53 -9.00 21.81
N VAL A 740 3.73 -8.63 20.81
CA VAL A 740 4.02 -9.01 19.42
C VAL A 740 5.25 -8.27 18.90
N LEU A 741 5.17 -6.95 18.87
CA LEU A 741 6.16 -6.15 18.17
C LEU A 741 7.56 -6.25 18.80
N ARG A 742 7.66 -6.08 20.14
CA ARG A 742 8.96 -6.06 20.81
C ARG A 742 9.44 -7.42 21.30
N ASN A 743 8.56 -8.22 21.91
CA ASN A 743 8.98 -9.50 22.49
C ASN A 743 9.04 -10.63 21.47
N GLU A 744 8.05 -10.73 20.54
CA GLU A 744 8.06 -11.79 19.53
C GLU A 744 8.98 -11.45 18.34
N TRP A 745 8.91 -10.21 17.81
CA TRP A 745 9.64 -9.82 16.61
C TRP A 745 10.95 -9.08 16.88
N GLY A 746 11.24 -8.74 18.12
CA GLY A 746 12.50 -8.06 18.48
C GLY A 746 12.60 -6.62 17.96
N PHE A 747 11.48 -5.94 17.69
CA PHE A 747 11.48 -4.58 17.20
C PHE A 747 12.12 -3.62 18.22
N ASP A 748 13.09 -2.86 17.78
CA ASP A 748 13.83 -1.89 18.59
C ASP A 748 13.62 -0.44 18.19
N GLY A 749 12.80 -0.18 17.16
CA GLY A 749 12.54 1.15 16.61
C GLY A 749 11.52 1.98 17.39
N VAL A 750 11.01 3.03 16.75
CA VAL A 750 10.00 3.96 17.28
C VAL A 750 8.60 3.51 16.86
N VAL A 751 7.71 3.35 17.82
CA VAL A 751 6.28 3.19 17.58
C VAL A 751 5.62 4.56 17.70
N MET A 752 4.92 5.00 16.65
CA MET A 752 4.16 6.23 16.68
C MET A 752 2.67 5.99 16.50
N THR A 753 1.85 6.90 17.01
CA THR A 753 0.42 6.90 16.76
C THR A 753 0.12 7.45 15.37
N ASP A 754 -0.94 6.97 14.72
CA ASP A 754 -1.54 7.73 13.64
C ASP A 754 -2.09 9.08 14.17
N TRP A 755 -2.34 10.05 13.26
CA TRP A 755 -2.74 11.41 13.61
C TRP A 755 -4.10 11.43 14.32
N PHE A 756 -4.13 11.90 15.56
CA PHE A 756 -5.33 11.94 16.40
C PHE A 756 -5.98 10.56 16.66
N SER A 757 -5.23 9.46 16.60
CA SER A 757 -5.76 8.11 16.92
C SER A 757 -5.86 7.83 18.42
N THR A 758 -5.38 8.71 19.28
CA THR A 758 -5.49 8.63 20.74
C THR A 758 -6.01 9.95 21.33
N GLY A 759 -6.35 9.94 22.60
CA GLY A 759 -6.87 11.10 23.36
C GLY A 759 -8.38 11.27 23.28
N GLY A 760 -8.98 11.82 24.34
CA GLY A 760 -10.40 12.08 24.41
C GLY A 760 -11.25 10.80 24.37
N LYS A 761 -12.09 10.65 23.34
CA LYS A 761 -12.96 9.48 23.15
C LYS A 761 -12.29 8.31 22.41
N LYS A 762 -11.08 8.50 21.89
CA LYS A 762 -10.37 7.55 21.01
C LYS A 762 -9.29 6.74 21.72
N GLY A 763 -9.36 6.63 23.02
CA GLY A 763 -8.35 5.97 23.83
C GLY A 763 -7.60 6.93 24.74
N ASP A 764 -6.90 6.41 25.72
CA ASP A 764 -6.16 7.17 26.74
C ASP A 764 -4.70 7.30 26.31
N THR A 765 -4.22 8.53 26.15
CA THR A 765 -2.83 8.82 25.71
C THR A 765 -1.78 8.25 26.69
N ALA A 766 -2.07 8.22 27.99
CA ALA A 766 -1.17 7.63 28.97
C ALA A 766 -1.11 6.09 28.84
N ALA A 767 -2.28 5.47 28.65
CA ALA A 767 -2.34 4.02 28.39
C ALA A 767 -1.71 3.64 27.05
N CYS A 768 -1.80 4.51 26.02
CA CYS A 768 -1.11 4.34 24.75
C CYS A 768 0.42 4.26 24.95
N MET A 769 1.00 5.13 25.74
CA MET A 769 2.43 5.08 26.06
C MET A 769 2.81 3.87 26.93
N ALA A 770 1.98 3.51 27.89
CA ALA A 770 2.19 2.31 28.71
C ALA A 770 2.13 1.02 27.86
N ALA A 771 1.33 1.03 26.77
CA ALA A 771 1.27 -0.06 25.80
C ALA A 771 2.53 -0.18 24.92
N GLY A 772 3.35 0.89 24.81
CA GLY A 772 4.61 0.88 24.06
C GLY A 772 4.69 1.82 22.86
N ASN A 773 3.73 2.74 22.67
CA ASN A 773 3.86 3.85 21.74
C ASN A 773 4.85 4.88 22.28
N ASP A 774 5.81 5.28 21.44
CA ASP A 774 6.91 6.17 21.83
C ASP A 774 6.64 7.63 21.45
N LEU A 775 5.90 7.87 20.36
CA LEU A 775 5.68 9.22 19.80
C LEU A 775 4.20 9.45 19.50
N ILE A 776 3.62 10.45 20.17
CA ILE A 776 2.20 10.82 20.03
C ILE A 776 2.04 11.91 18.96
N MET A 777 1.32 11.57 17.88
CA MET A 777 1.09 12.47 16.76
C MET A 777 -0.38 12.91 16.65
N PRO A 778 -0.65 14.15 16.15
CA PRO A 778 0.30 15.19 15.71
C PRO A 778 0.79 16.05 16.87
N GLY A 779 0.50 15.69 18.11
CA GLY A 779 0.84 16.46 19.29
C GLY A 779 -0.20 17.53 19.67
N GLY A 780 0.07 18.24 20.75
CA GLY A 780 -0.81 19.27 21.30
C GLY A 780 -0.82 19.31 22.83
N ALA A 781 -1.37 20.37 23.40
CA ALA A 781 -1.39 20.56 24.85
C ALA A 781 -2.23 19.50 25.59
N THR A 782 -3.33 19.07 24.98
CA THR A 782 -4.24 18.09 25.58
C THR A 782 -3.53 16.74 25.82
N PHE A 783 -2.78 16.23 24.84
CA PHE A 783 -2.02 14.98 24.98
C PHE A 783 -0.98 15.07 26.10
N LYS A 784 -0.28 16.22 26.21
CA LYS A 784 0.69 16.44 27.28
C LYS A 784 0.02 16.43 28.67
N LEU A 785 -1.16 17.05 28.79
CA LEU A 785 -1.94 17.03 30.02
C LEU A 785 -2.42 15.61 30.39
N GLU A 786 -2.86 14.83 29.41
CA GLU A 786 -3.28 13.44 29.63
C GLU A 786 -2.10 12.56 30.11
N ILE A 787 -0.91 12.71 29.50
CA ILE A 787 0.31 11.99 29.91
C ILE A 787 0.70 12.37 31.35
N MET A 788 0.75 13.68 31.68
CA MET A 788 1.07 14.15 33.03
C MET A 788 0.04 13.66 34.06
N ASN A 789 -1.24 13.64 33.69
CA ASN A 789 -2.28 13.05 34.53
C ASN A 789 -2.10 11.54 34.71
N GLY A 790 -1.70 10.83 33.65
CA GLY A 790 -1.41 9.39 33.71
C GLY A 790 -0.29 9.06 34.69
N LEU A 791 0.79 9.84 34.69
CA LEU A 791 1.89 9.73 35.66
C LEU A 791 1.38 9.96 37.10
N ARG A 792 0.56 10.99 37.30
CA ARG A 792 -0.01 11.31 38.62
C ARG A 792 -0.95 10.23 39.15
N THR A 793 -1.71 9.57 38.26
CA THR A 793 -2.71 8.54 38.64
C THR A 793 -2.14 7.12 38.62
N GLY A 794 -0.87 6.93 38.21
CA GLY A 794 -0.24 5.62 38.11
C GLY A 794 -0.66 4.79 36.87
N LYS A 795 -1.39 5.38 35.92
CA LYS A 795 -1.72 4.73 34.63
C LYS A 795 -0.50 4.60 33.72
N LEU A 796 0.46 5.50 33.83
CA LEU A 796 1.75 5.50 33.18
C LEU A 796 2.83 5.56 34.25
N THR A 797 3.82 4.69 34.16
CA THR A 797 4.98 4.75 35.07
C THR A 797 6.05 5.70 34.53
N LYS A 798 6.91 6.20 35.41
CA LYS A 798 8.07 6.97 34.99
C LYS A 798 9.03 6.13 34.12
N ALA A 799 9.14 4.84 34.39
CA ALA A 799 9.94 3.92 33.61
C ALA A 799 9.43 3.79 32.17
N ASP A 800 8.10 3.68 31.98
CA ASP A 800 7.51 3.65 30.65
C ASP A 800 7.74 4.95 29.88
N LEU A 801 7.55 6.11 30.52
CA LEU A 801 7.82 7.41 29.91
C LEU A 801 9.30 7.53 29.50
N ARG A 802 10.23 7.10 30.35
CA ARG A 802 11.67 7.12 30.06
C ARG A 802 12.02 6.23 28.87
N ARG A 803 11.47 5.00 28.84
CA ARG A 803 11.67 4.07 27.73
C ARG A 803 11.21 4.66 26.39
N CYS A 804 9.97 5.20 26.34
CA CYS A 804 9.45 5.85 25.14
C CYS A 804 10.32 7.06 24.73
N CYS A 805 10.69 7.89 25.68
CA CYS A 805 11.53 9.05 25.46
C CYS A 805 12.93 8.64 24.92
N ALA A 806 13.52 7.57 25.46
CA ALA A 806 14.82 7.05 25.05
C ALA A 806 14.80 6.60 23.57
N ASN A 807 13.73 5.90 23.12
CA ASN A 807 13.58 5.47 21.73
C ASN A 807 13.50 6.68 20.77
N VAL A 808 12.74 7.70 21.11
CA VAL A 808 12.64 8.93 20.30
C VAL A 808 13.97 9.68 20.26
N ILE A 809 14.67 9.82 21.41
CA ILE A 809 15.98 10.48 21.48
C ILE A 809 17.00 9.75 20.61
N ARG A 810 17.08 8.41 20.68
CA ARG A 810 17.97 7.61 19.86
C ARG A 810 17.77 7.90 18.38
N ALA A 811 16.54 7.84 17.90
CA ALA A 811 16.23 8.10 16.51
C ALA A 811 16.58 9.53 16.05
N ILE A 812 16.45 10.52 16.95
CA ILE A 812 16.88 11.90 16.69
C ILE A 812 18.41 11.98 16.60
N LEU A 813 19.13 11.37 17.54
CA LEU A 813 20.61 11.38 17.56
C LEU A 813 21.21 10.71 16.33
N ASP A 814 20.55 9.69 15.80
CA ASP A 814 20.99 8.98 14.60
C ASP A 814 20.62 9.73 13.30
N SER A 815 19.75 10.73 13.37
CA SER A 815 19.18 11.43 12.21
C SER A 815 20.22 12.28 11.45
N PRO A 816 20.04 12.47 10.13
CA PRO A 816 20.88 13.36 9.34
C PRO A 816 20.81 14.81 9.84
N THR A 817 19.67 15.26 10.31
CA THR A 817 19.49 16.61 10.86
C THR A 817 20.35 16.84 12.09
N GLN A 818 20.43 15.86 13.00
CA GLN A 818 21.32 15.91 14.16
C GLN A 818 22.77 15.99 13.73
N LYS A 819 23.21 15.09 12.86
CA LYS A 819 24.60 15.00 12.38
C LYS A 819 25.05 16.28 11.66
N GLU A 820 24.16 16.87 10.85
CA GLU A 820 24.49 18.03 10.01
C GLU A 820 24.48 19.37 10.76
N TYR A 821 23.52 19.59 11.66
CA TYR A 821 23.28 20.91 12.25
C TYR A 821 23.70 21.05 13.72
N ILE A 822 23.85 19.94 14.43
CA ILE A 822 24.21 19.94 15.86
C ILE A 822 25.61 19.32 16.08
N GLY A 823 25.95 18.30 15.33
CA GLY A 823 27.09 17.43 15.53
C GLY A 823 26.74 16.16 16.31
N GLY A 824 27.55 15.13 16.21
CA GLY A 824 27.36 13.84 16.85
C GLY A 824 27.80 13.83 18.31
#